data_35b078cd3f07e52419e464c74d108365
#
_entry.id   35b078cd3f07e52419e464c74d108365
#
_cell.length_a   1.000
_cell.length_b   1.000
_cell.length_c   1.000
_cell.angle_alpha   90.00
_cell.angle_beta   90.00
_cell.angle_gamma   90.00
#
_symmetry.space_group_name_H-M   'P 1'
#
loop_
_entity.id
_entity.type
_entity.pdbx_description
1 polymer ?
#
loop_
_entity_poly.entity_id
_entity_poly.type
_entity_poly.pdbx_seq_one_letter_code
_entity_poly.pdbx_strand_id
1 'polypeptide(L)'
;MFSANPFNDFRFECQSVLQNALKKVFPEIKVERLTLEKPPSLEFGQLASSLCFELAKKIGEKPLVLAEQLIDALDKSSLSLVEKVVPAGGGYINFHVNFAKFSALTLESVRHGDTEYGFVKTDKPSKIIVEHTSVNPIHPIHIGQARNPMLGDAIARMLKSRGHTVYRHYYVDDVGRQTAVIAYGYKKLGKPKPKEKPDHFIGRIYTITSCLIEINRLKKELERAKAVSATEEIVKINKELDEWVSIAAELKEKFPELFENLLRKISEDENPEDMVNELNRAYEAGDERAKNLVREVSELCLEGFKETLSRVGVFYDSWDWESELVWSKQVEDVLNKLKKTPYIFASGSVLEFDAEKVAREFGLKRKLGLREDHEIPSLTLVRADGTTLYTTRDIAYTLWKFKKAEKVINVVGMEQTLAQLQLKIALYALGYGNLADNVVHFAYNLVTLPGYKMSSRRGRYITLDEAIDEAIKRAYEEVSKRSPHLSEEEKKDIANFVGIGAVRYALVEVAPSKPVVFTWDRVLNFERNSAPYIQYSHARACSILRKAARKPENPAYELLKEKLEHEIVLALASFPDTFTEATEFLKPNVIADFANALADKFNTFYNALPVIKAEPKELSDARLALVDAVRIVLRNALNLIGVVAPERM
;
A
#
# COMPACT_ATOMS: atom_id res chain seq x y z
N MET A 1 8.35 33.95 -9.87
CA MET A 1 9.14 33.15 -8.86
C MET A 1 8.40 31.85 -8.69
N PHE A 2 9.09 30.71 -8.73
CA PHE A 2 8.45 29.40 -8.56
C PHE A 2 8.82 28.81 -7.21
N SER A 3 7.90 28.08 -6.60
CA SER A 3 8.08 27.43 -5.31
C SER A 3 7.86 25.93 -5.42
N ALA A 4 8.70 25.16 -4.74
CA ALA A 4 8.47 23.72 -4.58
C ALA A 4 7.32 23.41 -3.58
N ASN A 5 7.00 24.38 -2.69
CA ASN A 5 5.94 24.25 -1.70
C ASN A 5 5.37 25.63 -1.31
N PRO A 6 4.42 26.17 -2.11
CA PRO A 6 3.85 27.50 -1.90
C PRO A 6 3.21 27.69 -0.52
N PHE A 7 2.57 26.65 0.03
CA PHE A 7 1.96 26.75 1.36
C PHE A 7 3.02 26.83 2.48
N ASN A 8 4.15 26.17 2.30
CA ASN A 8 5.25 26.27 3.24
C ASN A 8 5.94 27.63 3.19
N ASP A 9 6.03 28.27 2.00
CA ASP A 9 6.54 29.64 1.89
C ASP A 9 5.65 30.63 2.65
N PHE A 10 4.34 30.51 2.51
CA PHE A 10 3.39 31.29 3.32
C PHE A 10 3.56 31.03 4.83
N ARG A 11 3.69 29.77 5.24
CA ARG A 11 3.94 29.38 6.64
C ARG A 11 5.24 29.97 7.14
N PHE A 12 6.30 29.91 6.36
CA PHE A 12 7.61 30.45 6.70
C PHE A 12 7.57 31.98 6.88
N GLU A 13 6.87 32.70 6.00
CA GLU A 13 6.66 34.15 6.13
C GLU A 13 5.93 34.47 7.45
N CYS A 14 4.84 33.77 7.76
CA CYS A 14 4.11 33.93 9.02
C CYS A 14 4.99 33.67 10.25
N GLN A 15 5.78 32.60 10.23
CA GLN A 15 6.69 32.26 11.32
C GLN A 15 7.78 33.32 11.49
N SER A 16 8.38 33.76 10.38
CA SER A 16 9.49 34.72 10.41
C SER A 16 9.07 36.07 10.97
N VAL A 17 7.92 36.60 10.51
CA VAL A 17 7.44 37.90 11.00
C VAL A 17 7.02 37.83 12.47
N LEU A 18 6.38 36.74 12.90
CA LEU A 18 5.99 36.55 14.30
C LEU A 18 7.22 36.35 15.22
N GLN A 19 8.23 35.63 14.75
CA GLN A 19 9.48 35.44 15.50
C GLN A 19 10.25 36.75 15.66
N ASN A 20 10.27 37.59 14.64
CA ASN A 20 10.90 38.91 14.70
C ASN A 20 10.15 39.85 15.65
N ALA A 21 8.81 39.86 15.62
CA ALA A 21 8.00 40.62 16.57
C ALA A 21 8.22 40.13 18.01
N LEU A 22 8.27 38.82 18.23
CA LEU A 22 8.56 38.25 19.55
C LEU A 22 9.91 38.71 20.10
N LYS A 23 10.96 38.66 19.30
CA LYS A 23 12.29 39.13 19.68
C LYS A 23 12.32 40.63 20.00
N LYS A 24 11.51 41.42 19.31
CA LYS A 24 11.43 42.87 19.51
C LYS A 24 10.67 43.24 20.79
N VAL A 25 9.56 42.55 21.06
CA VAL A 25 8.70 42.86 22.23
C VAL A 25 9.17 42.14 23.48
N PHE A 26 9.64 40.89 23.35
CA PHE A 26 10.03 40.05 24.49
C PHE A 26 11.41 39.40 24.26
N PRO A 27 12.52 40.20 24.25
CA PRO A 27 13.85 39.71 23.87
C PRO A 27 14.39 38.62 24.83
N GLU A 28 13.96 38.63 26.08
CA GLU A 28 14.40 37.66 27.10
C GLU A 28 13.67 36.32 27.04
N ILE A 29 12.58 36.22 26.25
CA ILE A 29 11.76 35.03 26.20
C ILE A 29 12.21 34.13 25.03
N LYS A 30 12.76 32.98 25.37
CA LYS A 30 13.06 31.92 24.40
C LYS A 30 11.82 31.06 24.18
N VAL A 31 11.39 31.00 22.91
CA VAL A 31 10.38 30.05 22.44
C VAL A 31 11.10 28.99 21.60
N GLU A 32 11.06 27.73 22.07
CA GLU A 32 11.77 26.63 21.42
C GLU A 32 11.22 26.32 20.03
N ARG A 33 9.89 26.39 19.88
CA ARG A 33 9.22 26.12 18.61
C ARG A 33 7.97 26.98 18.45
N LEU A 34 7.92 27.72 17.36
CA LEU A 34 6.75 28.50 16.97
C LEU A 34 5.86 27.64 16.07
N THR A 35 4.76 27.15 16.64
CA THR A 35 3.78 26.32 15.91
C THR A 35 2.70 27.18 15.31
N LEU A 36 2.36 26.88 14.05
CA LEU A 36 1.20 27.43 13.36
C LEU A 36 0.25 26.31 13.00
N GLU A 37 -1.04 26.50 13.27
CA GLU A 37 -2.09 25.52 13.07
C GLU A 37 -3.11 26.03 12.05
N LYS A 38 -3.83 25.14 11.38
CA LYS A 38 -4.95 25.52 10.52
C LYS A 38 -6.15 25.87 11.42
N PRO A 39 -6.75 27.06 11.29
CA PRO A 39 -7.96 27.38 12.04
C PRO A 39 -9.16 26.54 11.57
N PRO A 40 -10.24 26.44 12.36
CA PRO A 40 -11.38 25.59 12.06
C PRO A 40 -12.21 26.07 10.85
N SER A 41 -12.10 27.34 10.48
CA SER A 41 -12.79 27.93 9.32
C SER A 41 -11.84 28.90 8.60
N LEU A 42 -11.95 28.98 7.26
CA LEU A 42 -11.19 29.94 6.43
C LEU A 42 -11.50 31.40 6.77
N GLU A 43 -12.60 31.70 7.41
CA GLU A 43 -12.98 33.03 7.89
C GLU A 43 -11.99 33.55 8.97
N PHE A 44 -11.40 32.63 9.74
CA PHE A 44 -10.37 32.94 10.72
C PHE A 44 -8.95 32.99 10.12
N GLY A 45 -8.81 33.00 8.79
CA GLY A 45 -7.54 32.96 8.10
C GLY A 45 -7.08 31.55 7.73
N GLN A 46 -5.84 31.43 7.27
CA GLN A 46 -5.30 30.15 6.77
C GLN A 46 -4.30 29.50 7.74
N LEU A 47 -3.70 30.30 8.63
CA LEU A 47 -2.84 29.85 9.73
C LEU A 47 -3.16 30.65 11.00
N ALA A 48 -2.99 30.02 12.16
CA ALA A 48 -3.18 30.60 13.47
C ALA A 48 -2.04 30.19 14.42
N SER A 49 -1.62 31.11 15.29
CA SER A 49 -0.68 30.83 16.37
C SER A 49 -1.37 30.91 17.73
N SER A 50 -1.15 29.89 18.55
CA SER A 50 -1.55 29.86 19.97
C SER A 50 -0.46 30.38 20.93
N LEU A 51 0.61 30.98 20.40
CA LEU A 51 1.78 31.42 21.15
C LEU A 51 1.44 32.28 22.40
N CYS A 52 0.47 33.17 22.27
CA CYS A 52 0.11 34.10 23.36
C CYS A 52 -0.44 33.41 24.59
N PHE A 53 -1.01 32.20 24.47
CA PHE A 53 -1.43 31.41 25.64
C PHE A 53 -0.23 30.84 26.43
N GLU A 54 0.88 30.54 25.75
CA GLU A 54 2.13 30.12 26.40
C GLU A 54 2.83 31.32 27.05
N LEU A 55 2.88 32.44 26.33
CA LEU A 55 3.46 33.69 26.84
C LEU A 55 2.72 34.19 28.07
N ALA A 56 1.39 34.13 28.09
CA ALA A 56 0.57 34.55 29.22
C ALA A 56 0.93 33.82 30.53
N LYS A 57 1.25 32.54 30.46
CA LYS A 57 1.70 31.76 31.62
C LYS A 57 3.08 32.20 32.14
N LYS A 58 3.93 32.73 31.26
CA LYS A 58 5.29 33.17 31.61
C LYS A 58 5.31 34.62 32.06
N ILE A 59 4.49 35.49 31.48
CA ILE A 59 4.49 36.93 31.66
C ILE A 59 3.46 37.37 32.70
N GLY A 60 2.34 36.62 32.83
CA GLY A 60 1.24 36.99 33.74
C GLY A 60 0.24 38.01 33.12
N GLU A 61 0.33 38.28 31.80
CA GLU A 61 -0.55 39.19 31.08
C GLU A 61 -1.61 38.40 30.30
N LYS A 62 -2.73 39.07 29.94
CA LYS A 62 -3.80 38.43 29.17
C LYS A 62 -3.35 38.04 27.75
N PRO A 63 -3.65 36.82 27.25
CA PRO A 63 -3.20 36.38 25.93
C PRO A 63 -3.63 37.32 24.78
N LEU A 64 -4.81 37.94 24.88
CA LEU A 64 -5.30 38.87 23.86
C LEU A 64 -4.43 40.15 23.80
N VAL A 65 -4.06 40.71 24.95
CA VAL A 65 -3.17 41.91 25.04
C VAL A 65 -1.80 41.57 24.43
N LEU A 66 -1.26 40.39 24.72
CA LEU A 66 0.01 39.93 24.17
C LEU A 66 -0.09 39.74 22.63
N ALA A 67 -1.25 39.26 22.13
CA ALA A 67 -1.47 39.13 20.71
C ALA A 67 -1.50 40.49 19.99
N GLU A 68 -2.17 41.48 20.58
CA GLU A 68 -2.22 42.85 20.04
C GLU A 68 -0.81 43.48 20.03
N GLN A 69 -0.05 43.38 21.12
CA GLN A 69 1.33 43.87 21.18
C GLN A 69 2.24 43.25 20.14
N LEU A 70 2.14 41.94 19.91
CA LEU A 70 2.93 41.26 18.90
C LEU A 70 2.51 41.68 17.47
N ILE A 71 1.21 41.82 17.21
CA ILE A 71 0.70 42.27 15.91
C ILE A 71 1.14 43.69 15.59
N ASP A 72 1.12 44.59 16.57
CA ASP A 72 1.59 45.98 16.40
C ASP A 72 3.09 46.06 16.13
N ALA A 73 3.86 45.12 16.64
CA ALA A 73 5.30 45.04 16.47
C ALA A 73 5.74 44.36 15.16
N LEU A 74 4.79 43.79 14.38
CA LEU A 74 5.09 43.14 13.09
C LEU A 74 5.66 44.13 12.08
N ASP A 75 6.67 43.70 11.34
CA ASP A 75 7.13 44.43 10.17
C ASP A 75 6.20 44.16 8.97
N LYS A 76 5.24 45.06 8.78
CA LYS A 76 4.25 44.93 7.69
C LYS A 76 4.86 45.12 6.30
N SER A 77 6.05 45.76 6.19
CA SER A 77 6.72 45.97 4.90
C SER A 77 7.34 44.69 4.35
N SER A 78 7.62 43.70 5.19
CA SER A 78 8.15 42.41 4.81
C SER A 78 7.09 41.39 4.37
N LEU A 79 5.79 41.75 4.49
CA LEU A 79 4.68 40.86 4.15
C LEU A 79 4.46 40.85 2.61
N SER A 80 4.53 39.67 2.04
CA SER A 80 4.27 39.43 0.61
C SER A 80 3.06 38.52 0.39
N LEU A 81 3.07 37.34 1.01
CA LEU A 81 2.00 36.33 0.92
C LEU A 81 0.93 36.49 1.99
N VAL A 82 1.22 37.27 3.05
CA VAL A 82 0.27 37.61 4.10
C VAL A 82 -0.41 38.92 3.75
N GLU A 83 -1.75 38.93 3.73
CA GLU A 83 -2.56 40.15 3.52
C GLU A 83 -2.76 40.93 4.82
N LYS A 84 -3.17 40.19 5.87
CA LYS A 84 -3.43 40.77 7.20
C LYS A 84 -3.18 39.77 8.30
N VAL A 85 -2.85 40.32 9.47
CA VAL A 85 -2.71 39.57 10.71
C VAL A 85 -3.66 40.17 11.72
N VAL A 86 -4.49 39.35 12.35
CA VAL A 86 -5.53 39.83 13.29
C VAL A 86 -5.53 38.98 14.56
N PRO A 87 -5.83 39.60 15.72
CA PRO A 87 -6.09 38.85 16.93
C PRO A 87 -7.44 38.15 16.82
N ALA A 88 -7.59 36.95 17.37
CA ALA A 88 -8.83 36.21 17.34
C ALA A 88 -9.07 35.45 18.64
N GLY A 89 -10.35 35.30 18.99
CA GLY A 89 -10.73 34.61 20.22
C GLY A 89 -10.07 35.17 21.47
N GLY A 90 -9.59 34.31 22.35
CA GLY A 90 -8.95 34.70 23.61
C GLY A 90 -7.45 35.03 23.50
N GLY A 91 -6.85 35.16 22.30
CA GLY A 91 -5.42 35.45 22.14
C GLY A 91 -4.72 34.65 21.05
N TYR A 92 -5.44 34.13 20.07
CA TYR A 92 -4.85 33.61 18.83
C TYR A 92 -4.36 34.76 17.95
N ILE A 93 -3.29 34.54 17.20
CA ILE A 93 -2.82 35.40 16.11
C ILE A 93 -3.12 34.72 14.80
N ASN A 94 -4.05 35.25 14.01
CA ASN A 94 -4.52 34.67 12.76
C ASN A 94 -3.93 35.38 11.56
N PHE A 95 -3.41 34.59 10.61
CA PHE A 95 -2.80 35.05 9.36
C PHE A 95 -3.72 34.78 8.19
N HIS A 96 -3.99 35.80 7.41
CA HIS A 96 -4.78 35.74 6.19
C HIS A 96 -3.88 35.86 4.97
N VAL A 97 -4.07 34.96 4.02
CA VAL A 97 -3.33 34.92 2.75
C VAL A 97 -3.69 36.11 1.85
N ASN A 98 -2.70 36.72 1.23
CA ASN A 98 -2.88 37.59 0.08
C ASN A 98 -3.16 36.72 -1.15
N PHE A 99 -4.43 36.49 -1.45
CA PHE A 99 -4.82 35.57 -2.51
C PHE A 99 -4.35 36.00 -3.91
N ALA A 100 -4.21 37.28 -4.18
CA ALA A 100 -3.69 37.76 -5.49
C ALA A 100 -2.27 37.21 -5.73
N LYS A 101 -1.36 37.41 -4.77
CA LYS A 101 0.03 36.95 -4.86
C LYS A 101 0.18 35.46 -4.67
N PHE A 102 -0.59 34.89 -3.75
CA PHE A 102 -0.53 33.46 -3.45
C PHE A 102 -1.08 32.59 -4.58
N SER A 103 -2.17 33.03 -5.24
CA SER A 103 -2.69 32.36 -6.43
C SER A 103 -1.68 32.37 -7.56
N ALA A 104 -1.05 33.53 -7.82
CA ALA A 104 0.00 33.65 -8.83
C ALA A 104 1.17 32.69 -8.52
N LEU A 105 1.71 32.73 -7.29
CA LEU A 105 2.78 31.82 -6.86
C LEU A 105 2.38 30.36 -7.04
N THR A 106 1.21 29.97 -6.55
CA THR A 106 0.75 28.56 -6.56
C THR A 106 0.53 28.06 -7.98
N LEU A 107 -0.27 28.77 -8.78
CA LEU A 107 -0.65 28.32 -10.12
C LEU A 107 0.54 28.27 -11.07
N GLU A 108 1.43 29.27 -11.02
CA GLU A 108 2.65 29.26 -11.81
C GLU A 108 3.62 28.16 -11.34
N SER A 109 3.71 27.88 -10.03
CA SER A 109 4.54 26.78 -9.52
C SER A 109 4.02 25.41 -9.97
N VAL A 110 2.69 25.20 -9.94
CA VAL A 110 2.06 23.96 -10.44
C VAL A 110 2.36 23.77 -11.93
N ARG A 111 2.14 24.80 -12.74
CA ARG A 111 2.32 24.73 -14.19
C ARG A 111 3.78 24.55 -14.58
N HIS A 112 4.70 25.20 -13.87
CA HIS A 112 6.14 25.04 -14.08
C HIS A 112 6.65 23.66 -13.66
N GLY A 113 6.20 23.15 -12.51
CA GLY A 113 6.59 21.85 -11.98
C GLY A 113 5.98 20.67 -12.72
N ASP A 114 4.81 20.87 -13.35
CA ASP A 114 4.06 19.88 -14.15
C ASP A 114 4.08 18.47 -13.50
N THR A 115 4.73 17.49 -14.11
CA THR A 115 4.80 16.10 -13.63
C THR A 115 5.56 15.94 -12.31
N GLU A 116 6.38 16.90 -11.93
CA GLU A 116 7.17 16.89 -10.69
C GLU A 116 6.56 17.76 -9.58
N TYR A 117 5.52 18.55 -9.88
CA TYR A 117 4.90 19.39 -8.86
C TYR A 117 4.31 18.56 -7.71
N GLY A 118 4.61 19.01 -6.51
CA GLY A 118 4.20 18.36 -5.27
C GLY A 118 5.21 17.35 -4.72
N PHE A 119 6.14 16.86 -5.54
CA PHE A 119 7.10 15.82 -5.16
C PHE A 119 8.35 16.44 -4.52
N VAL A 120 8.19 16.99 -3.31
CA VAL A 120 9.30 17.54 -2.54
C VAL A 120 10.35 16.46 -2.30
N LYS A 121 11.57 16.70 -2.77
CA LYS A 121 12.67 15.73 -2.61
C LYS A 121 13.23 15.78 -1.18
N THR A 122 13.74 14.64 -0.71
CA THR A 122 14.42 14.55 0.59
C THR A 122 15.88 15.01 0.48
N ASP A 123 16.39 15.64 1.54
CA ASP A 123 17.81 15.98 1.65
C ASP A 123 18.69 14.76 2.01
N LYS A 124 18.06 13.65 2.41
CA LYS A 124 18.72 12.41 2.83
C LYS A 124 18.20 11.22 2.01
N PRO A 125 18.55 11.12 0.71
CA PRO A 125 18.17 9.97 -0.09
C PRO A 125 18.81 8.69 0.45
N SER A 126 18.07 7.59 0.41
CA SER A 126 18.51 6.27 0.88
C SER A 126 18.17 5.22 -0.15
N LYS A 127 18.89 4.09 -0.11
CA LYS A 127 18.52 2.88 -0.84
C LYS A 127 17.51 2.09 -0.02
N ILE A 128 16.32 1.88 -0.57
CA ILE A 128 15.18 1.25 0.12
C ILE A 128 14.72 0.04 -0.67
N ILE A 129 14.59 -1.11 -0.01
CA ILE A 129 13.87 -2.26 -0.55
C ILE A 129 12.43 -2.19 -0.01
N VAL A 130 11.46 -2.24 -0.93
CA VAL A 130 10.05 -2.48 -0.62
C VAL A 130 9.73 -3.90 -1.07
N GLU A 131 9.63 -4.81 -0.12
CA GLU A 131 9.17 -6.16 -0.37
C GLU A 131 7.65 -6.20 -0.23
N HIS A 132 6.98 -6.68 -1.27
CA HIS A 132 5.53 -6.77 -1.27
C HIS A 132 5.01 -7.88 -2.16
N THR A 133 3.73 -8.19 -2.00
CA THR A 133 3.01 -9.28 -2.64
C THR A 133 3.44 -10.62 -2.10
N SER A 134 4.54 -11.18 -2.54
CA SER A 134 5.17 -12.40 -2.01
C SER A 134 4.16 -13.55 -1.76
N VAL A 135 3.22 -13.71 -2.70
CA VAL A 135 2.20 -14.77 -2.68
C VAL A 135 2.86 -16.08 -3.10
N ASN A 136 2.58 -17.18 -2.37
CA ASN A 136 3.09 -18.50 -2.71
C ASN A 136 2.68 -18.89 -4.14
N PRO A 137 3.60 -19.41 -4.98
CA PRO A 137 3.33 -19.74 -6.37
C PRO A 137 2.55 -21.07 -6.52
N ILE A 138 1.31 -21.10 -6.04
CA ILE A 138 0.49 -22.30 -5.94
C ILE A 138 -0.88 -22.19 -6.60
N HIS A 139 -1.40 -21.00 -6.81
CA HIS A 139 -2.68 -20.70 -7.46
C HIS A 139 -2.71 -19.24 -7.89
N PRO A 140 -3.64 -18.81 -8.79
CA PRO A 140 -3.77 -17.42 -9.19
C PRO A 140 -3.91 -16.47 -8.01
N ILE A 141 -3.39 -15.25 -8.16
CA ILE A 141 -3.59 -14.18 -7.17
C ILE A 141 -5.10 -13.92 -7.07
N HIS A 142 -5.66 -14.03 -5.87
CA HIS A 142 -7.07 -13.74 -5.64
C HIS A 142 -7.29 -12.36 -5.01
N ILE A 143 -8.52 -11.86 -5.08
CA ILE A 143 -8.87 -10.49 -4.63
C ILE A 143 -8.50 -10.24 -3.16
N GLY A 144 -8.53 -11.27 -2.30
CA GLY A 144 -8.10 -11.16 -0.90
C GLY A 144 -6.61 -10.82 -0.73
N GLN A 145 -5.77 -11.21 -1.69
CA GLN A 145 -4.34 -10.92 -1.71
C GLN A 145 -4.02 -9.62 -2.47
N ALA A 146 -4.95 -9.13 -3.31
CA ALA A 146 -4.72 -8.01 -4.23
C ALA A 146 -4.38 -6.68 -3.55
N ARG A 147 -4.74 -6.49 -2.28
CA ARG A 147 -4.41 -5.28 -1.54
C ARG A 147 -2.91 -5.07 -1.38
N ASN A 148 -2.17 -6.14 -1.15
CA ASN A 148 -0.73 -6.10 -0.95
C ASN A 148 0.03 -5.46 -2.13
N PRO A 149 -0.09 -5.98 -3.39
CA PRO A 149 0.59 -5.38 -4.53
C PRO A 149 0.22 -3.92 -4.77
N MET A 150 -1.05 -3.52 -4.52
CA MET A 150 -1.48 -2.13 -4.71
C MET A 150 -0.86 -1.19 -3.68
N LEU A 151 -0.82 -1.58 -2.41
CA LEU A 151 -0.19 -0.80 -1.34
C LEU A 151 1.33 -0.74 -1.53
N GLY A 152 1.97 -1.87 -1.83
CA GLY A 152 3.41 -1.94 -2.03
C GLY A 152 3.90 -1.09 -3.20
N ASP A 153 3.21 -1.14 -4.35
CA ASP A 153 3.51 -0.30 -5.51
C ASP A 153 3.30 1.19 -5.22
N ALA A 154 2.20 1.55 -4.52
CA ALA A 154 1.95 2.94 -4.14
C ALA A 154 3.05 3.49 -3.20
N ILE A 155 3.47 2.72 -2.19
CA ILE A 155 4.57 3.07 -1.30
C ILE A 155 5.88 3.24 -2.08
N ALA A 156 6.18 2.31 -2.99
CA ALA A 156 7.40 2.38 -3.80
C ALA A 156 7.40 3.63 -4.70
N ARG A 157 6.25 3.98 -5.33
CA ARG A 157 6.09 5.19 -6.14
C ARG A 157 6.29 6.46 -5.31
N MET A 158 5.67 6.54 -4.13
CA MET A 158 5.79 7.69 -3.23
C MET A 158 7.25 7.90 -2.80
N LEU A 159 7.92 6.85 -2.36
CA LEU A 159 9.32 6.91 -1.94
C LEU A 159 10.26 7.29 -3.10
N LYS A 160 10.03 6.75 -4.31
CA LYS A 160 10.79 7.11 -5.51
C LYS A 160 10.57 8.59 -5.87
N SER A 161 9.32 9.06 -5.81
CA SER A 161 9.00 10.48 -6.05
C SER A 161 9.61 11.39 -4.99
N ARG A 162 9.81 10.92 -3.75
CA ARG A 162 10.51 11.62 -2.66
C ARG A 162 12.03 11.74 -2.91
N GLY A 163 12.59 10.99 -3.86
CA GLY A 163 14.01 11.03 -4.22
C GLY A 163 14.85 9.89 -3.66
N HIS A 164 14.24 8.86 -3.07
CA HIS A 164 14.94 7.64 -2.67
C HIS A 164 15.22 6.74 -3.87
N THR A 165 16.28 5.94 -3.78
CA THR A 165 16.51 4.81 -4.70
C THR A 165 15.72 3.61 -4.18
N VAL A 166 14.67 3.22 -4.90
CA VAL A 166 13.72 2.19 -4.45
C VAL A 166 13.82 0.96 -5.33
N TYR A 167 13.96 -0.21 -4.70
CA TYR A 167 13.90 -1.52 -5.33
C TYR A 167 12.67 -2.27 -4.83
N ARG A 168 11.87 -2.83 -5.75
CA ARG A 168 10.69 -3.64 -5.45
C ARG A 168 11.06 -5.11 -5.52
N HIS A 169 10.94 -5.79 -4.40
CA HIS A 169 11.30 -7.19 -4.26
C HIS A 169 10.06 -8.05 -4.08
N TYR A 170 10.05 -9.17 -4.77
CA TYR A 170 9.09 -10.26 -4.59
C TYR A 170 9.82 -11.45 -3.98
N TYR A 171 9.42 -11.86 -2.77
CA TYR A 171 9.92 -13.07 -2.14
C TYR A 171 9.13 -14.27 -2.65
N VAL A 172 9.79 -15.20 -3.28
CA VAL A 172 9.20 -16.41 -3.83
C VAL A 172 9.31 -17.53 -2.80
N ASP A 173 8.22 -17.77 -2.07
CA ASP A 173 8.09 -18.87 -1.12
C ASP A 173 7.83 -20.18 -1.89
N ASP A 174 8.92 -20.77 -2.36
CA ASP A 174 8.95 -22.00 -3.15
C ASP A 174 9.33 -23.24 -2.31
N VAL A 175 9.60 -23.07 -1.02
CA VAL A 175 9.98 -24.15 -0.09
C VAL A 175 8.82 -24.52 0.79
N GLY A 176 8.38 -25.76 0.75
CA GLY A 176 7.36 -26.27 1.62
C GLY A 176 6.39 -27.25 0.98
N ARG A 177 5.51 -27.80 1.81
CA ARG A 177 4.56 -28.86 1.40
C ARG A 177 3.67 -28.44 0.21
N GLN A 178 3.26 -27.18 0.12
CA GLN A 178 2.31 -26.74 -0.90
C GLN A 178 2.89 -26.82 -2.31
N THR A 179 4.11 -26.34 -2.51
CA THR A 179 4.81 -26.44 -3.79
C THR A 179 5.15 -27.89 -4.14
N ALA A 180 5.49 -28.72 -3.14
CA ALA A 180 5.71 -30.14 -3.33
C ALA A 180 4.44 -30.88 -3.78
N VAL A 181 3.24 -30.51 -3.26
CA VAL A 181 1.94 -31.06 -3.71
C VAL A 181 1.70 -30.77 -5.18
N ILE A 182 1.96 -29.55 -5.63
CA ILE A 182 1.80 -29.20 -7.03
C ILE A 182 2.77 -29.98 -7.91
N ALA A 183 4.04 -29.98 -7.52
CA ALA A 183 5.10 -30.65 -8.26
C ALA A 183 4.82 -32.16 -8.40
N TYR A 184 4.30 -32.78 -7.33
CA TYR A 184 3.85 -34.16 -7.36
C TYR A 184 2.70 -34.37 -8.35
N GLY A 185 1.62 -33.59 -8.28
CA GLY A 185 0.46 -33.71 -9.19
C GLY A 185 0.84 -33.44 -10.65
N TYR A 186 1.67 -32.42 -10.90
CA TYR A 186 2.18 -32.08 -12.22
C TYR A 186 3.03 -33.20 -12.82
N LYS A 187 3.91 -33.81 -12.01
CA LYS A 187 4.70 -34.99 -12.39
C LYS A 187 3.80 -36.18 -12.74
N LYS A 188 2.76 -36.45 -11.92
CA LYS A 188 1.81 -37.53 -12.19
C LYS A 188 1.05 -37.36 -13.51
N LEU A 189 0.79 -36.12 -13.93
CA LEU A 189 0.19 -35.82 -15.23
C LEU A 189 1.15 -35.97 -16.43
N GLY A 190 2.45 -36.20 -16.17
CA GLY A 190 3.47 -36.29 -17.22
C GLY A 190 3.97 -34.93 -17.70
N LYS A 191 3.91 -33.90 -16.86
CA LYS A 191 4.39 -32.54 -17.13
C LYS A 191 3.76 -31.88 -18.36
N PRO A 192 2.44 -31.76 -18.44
CA PRO A 192 1.78 -31.18 -19.59
C PRO A 192 2.02 -29.67 -19.69
N LYS A 193 2.17 -29.17 -20.91
CA LYS A 193 2.24 -27.72 -21.15
C LYS A 193 0.87 -27.07 -20.90
N PRO A 194 0.82 -25.90 -20.24
CA PRO A 194 -0.41 -25.15 -20.07
C PRO A 194 -1.05 -24.80 -21.43
N LYS A 195 -2.37 -24.99 -21.55
CA LYS A 195 -3.18 -24.55 -22.68
C LYS A 195 -3.94 -23.24 -22.39
N GLU A 196 -3.80 -22.75 -21.19
CA GLU A 196 -4.41 -21.54 -20.63
C GLU A 196 -3.38 -20.77 -19.82
N LYS A 197 -3.79 -19.68 -19.17
CA LYS A 197 -2.91 -18.89 -18.30
C LYS A 197 -2.23 -19.80 -17.27
N PRO A 198 -0.88 -19.77 -17.15
CA PRO A 198 -0.14 -20.81 -16.46
C PRO A 198 -0.49 -20.95 -14.96
N ASP A 199 -0.70 -19.85 -14.23
CA ASP A 199 -1.07 -19.89 -12.82
C ASP A 199 -2.47 -20.49 -12.57
N HIS A 200 -3.42 -20.28 -13.49
CA HIS A 200 -4.74 -20.93 -13.44
C HIS A 200 -4.62 -22.44 -13.62
N PHE A 201 -3.81 -22.86 -14.58
CA PHE A 201 -3.53 -24.27 -14.81
C PHE A 201 -2.89 -24.93 -13.59
N ILE A 202 -1.83 -24.34 -13.05
CA ILE A 202 -1.14 -24.82 -11.83
C ILE A 202 -2.09 -24.84 -10.64
N GLY A 203 -2.90 -23.79 -10.44
CA GLY A 203 -3.88 -23.73 -9.35
C GLY A 203 -4.93 -24.85 -9.39
N ARG A 204 -5.37 -25.27 -10.57
CA ARG A 204 -6.28 -26.42 -10.72
C ARG A 204 -5.60 -27.73 -10.33
N ILE A 205 -4.36 -27.94 -10.78
CA ILE A 205 -3.56 -29.12 -10.35
C ILE A 205 -3.40 -29.13 -8.84
N TYR A 206 -3.03 -27.99 -8.23
CA TYR A 206 -2.90 -27.86 -6.79
C TYR A 206 -4.16 -28.26 -6.05
N THR A 207 -5.29 -27.63 -6.41
CA THR A 207 -6.56 -27.82 -5.71
C THR A 207 -7.03 -29.28 -5.78
N ILE A 208 -6.97 -29.89 -6.97
CA ILE A 208 -7.39 -31.30 -7.15
C ILE A 208 -6.44 -32.25 -6.43
N THR A 209 -5.12 -32.07 -6.62
CA THR A 209 -4.11 -32.94 -5.98
C THR A 209 -4.19 -32.85 -4.46
N SER A 210 -4.31 -31.63 -3.90
CA SER A 210 -4.46 -31.42 -2.45
C SER A 210 -5.73 -32.10 -1.92
N CYS A 211 -6.86 -31.97 -2.61
CA CYS A 211 -8.12 -32.61 -2.26
C CYS A 211 -8.00 -34.14 -2.22
N LEU A 212 -7.40 -34.73 -3.26
CA LEU A 212 -7.23 -36.19 -3.34
C LEU A 212 -6.31 -36.75 -2.25
N ILE A 213 -5.20 -36.04 -1.98
CA ILE A 213 -4.26 -36.41 -0.90
C ILE A 213 -4.96 -36.36 0.46
N GLU A 214 -5.74 -35.29 0.70
CA GLU A 214 -6.43 -35.08 1.97
C GLU A 214 -7.51 -36.16 2.22
N ILE A 215 -8.27 -36.53 1.19
CA ILE A 215 -9.24 -37.62 1.25
C ILE A 215 -8.52 -38.95 1.56
N ASN A 216 -7.36 -39.21 0.93
CA ASN A 216 -6.58 -40.43 1.19
C ASN A 216 -6.08 -40.46 2.65
N ARG A 217 -5.54 -39.34 3.15
CA ARG A 217 -5.08 -39.18 4.54
C ARG A 217 -6.21 -39.48 5.55
N LEU A 218 -7.36 -38.80 5.37
CA LEU A 218 -8.52 -38.95 6.24
C LEU A 218 -9.09 -40.37 6.25
N LYS A 219 -9.12 -41.07 5.09
CA LYS A 219 -9.53 -42.48 5.02
C LYS A 219 -8.62 -43.38 5.85
N LYS A 220 -7.31 -43.18 5.77
CA LYS A 220 -6.33 -43.95 6.57
C LYS A 220 -6.45 -43.63 8.06
N GLU A 221 -6.66 -42.40 8.44
CA GLU A 221 -6.89 -41.99 9.84
C GLU A 221 -8.20 -42.60 10.37
N LEU A 222 -9.25 -42.61 9.54
CA LEU A 222 -10.52 -43.23 9.90
C LEU A 222 -10.36 -44.75 10.19
N GLU A 223 -9.61 -45.46 9.36
CA GLU A 223 -9.34 -46.90 9.60
C GLU A 223 -8.52 -47.11 10.88
N ARG A 224 -7.54 -46.27 11.17
CA ARG A 224 -6.77 -46.30 12.43
C ARG A 224 -7.68 -46.02 13.65
N ALA A 225 -8.51 -44.96 13.58
CA ALA A 225 -9.43 -44.61 14.65
C ALA A 225 -10.47 -45.71 14.92
N LYS A 226 -10.97 -46.39 13.87
CA LYS A 226 -11.85 -47.56 13.99
C LYS A 226 -11.15 -48.72 14.69
N ALA A 227 -9.89 -49.01 14.36
CA ALA A 227 -9.12 -50.08 14.95
C ALA A 227 -8.92 -49.93 16.47
N VAL A 228 -8.89 -48.69 16.98
CA VAL A 228 -8.76 -48.37 18.41
C VAL A 228 -10.10 -47.93 19.05
N SER A 229 -11.21 -48.03 18.31
CA SER A 229 -12.57 -47.69 18.77
C SER A 229 -12.72 -46.26 19.33
N ALA A 230 -11.99 -45.28 18.75
CA ALA A 230 -12.00 -43.88 19.15
C ALA A 230 -13.24 -43.13 18.61
N THR A 231 -14.39 -43.29 19.26
CA THR A 231 -15.71 -42.84 18.75
C THR A 231 -15.78 -41.36 18.44
N GLU A 232 -15.24 -40.47 19.29
CA GLU A 232 -15.25 -39.01 19.07
C GLU A 232 -14.39 -38.60 17.87
N GLU A 233 -13.24 -39.24 17.73
CA GLU A 233 -12.33 -39.01 16.61
C GLU A 233 -12.93 -39.50 15.29
N ILE A 234 -13.60 -40.66 15.28
CA ILE A 234 -14.32 -41.19 14.12
C ILE A 234 -15.38 -40.19 13.64
N VAL A 235 -16.17 -39.59 14.52
CA VAL A 235 -17.21 -38.60 14.18
C VAL A 235 -16.58 -37.37 13.56
N LYS A 236 -15.49 -36.87 14.12
CA LYS A 236 -14.76 -35.70 13.62
C LYS A 236 -14.18 -35.96 12.23
N ILE A 237 -13.49 -37.09 12.05
CA ILE A 237 -12.89 -37.48 10.77
C ILE A 237 -13.96 -37.66 9.69
N ASN A 238 -15.08 -38.31 10.00
CA ASN A 238 -16.17 -38.46 9.03
C ASN A 238 -16.72 -37.14 8.55
N LYS A 239 -16.95 -36.18 9.46
CA LYS A 239 -17.42 -34.84 9.09
C LYS A 239 -16.44 -34.13 8.15
N GLU A 240 -15.15 -34.21 8.46
CA GLU A 240 -14.11 -33.60 7.63
C GLU A 240 -14.00 -34.29 6.26
N LEU A 241 -14.11 -35.62 6.23
CA LEU A 241 -14.13 -36.41 5.01
C LEU A 241 -15.32 -36.06 4.11
N ASP A 242 -16.52 -35.93 4.69
CA ASP A 242 -17.73 -35.52 3.94
C ASP A 242 -17.56 -34.14 3.30
N GLU A 243 -16.94 -33.16 4.00
CA GLU A 243 -16.62 -31.86 3.45
C GLU A 243 -15.67 -31.96 2.24
N TRP A 244 -14.61 -32.76 2.33
CA TRP A 244 -13.66 -32.95 1.24
C TRP A 244 -14.22 -33.71 0.06
N VAL A 245 -15.10 -34.71 0.31
CA VAL A 245 -15.81 -35.43 -0.74
C VAL A 245 -16.76 -34.52 -1.49
N SER A 246 -17.44 -33.59 -0.79
CA SER A 246 -18.26 -32.57 -1.46
C SER A 246 -17.42 -31.66 -2.36
N ILE A 247 -16.25 -31.23 -1.90
CA ILE A 247 -15.31 -30.44 -2.71
C ILE A 247 -14.82 -31.23 -3.91
N ALA A 248 -14.50 -32.51 -3.74
CA ALA A 248 -14.10 -33.40 -4.84
C ALA A 248 -15.18 -33.50 -5.91
N ALA A 249 -16.46 -33.59 -5.52
CA ALA A 249 -17.59 -33.62 -6.45
C ALA A 249 -17.69 -32.31 -7.26
N GLU A 250 -17.56 -31.14 -6.60
CA GLU A 250 -17.54 -29.85 -7.27
C GLU A 250 -16.36 -29.73 -8.26
N LEU A 251 -15.17 -30.20 -7.88
CA LEU A 251 -13.98 -30.16 -8.72
C LEU A 251 -14.10 -31.10 -9.94
N LYS A 252 -14.70 -32.28 -9.71
CA LYS A 252 -14.98 -33.23 -10.80
C LYS A 252 -15.96 -32.68 -11.81
N GLU A 253 -17.02 -31.99 -11.35
CA GLU A 253 -17.99 -31.33 -12.23
C GLU A 253 -17.34 -30.22 -13.05
N LYS A 254 -16.50 -29.39 -12.43
CA LYS A 254 -15.82 -28.27 -13.10
C LYS A 254 -14.69 -28.72 -14.05
N PHE A 255 -13.94 -29.75 -13.69
CA PHE A 255 -12.73 -30.18 -14.39
C PHE A 255 -12.69 -31.71 -14.57
N PRO A 256 -13.66 -32.32 -15.26
CA PRO A 256 -13.86 -33.78 -15.29
C PRO A 256 -12.64 -34.55 -15.77
N GLU A 257 -12.04 -34.18 -16.90
CA GLU A 257 -10.89 -34.88 -17.48
C GLU A 257 -9.64 -34.78 -16.60
N LEU A 258 -9.34 -33.58 -16.06
CA LEU A 258 -8.20 -33.35 -15.20
C LEU A 258 -8.35 -34.09 -13.88
N PHE A 259 -9.56 -34.05 -13.30
CA PHE A 259 -9.86 -34.73 -12.04
C PHE A 259 -9.70 -36.25 -12.16
N GLU A 260 -10.32 -36.86 -13.16
CA GLU A 260 -10.25 -38.32 -13.38
C GLU A 260 -8.82 -38.79 -13.67
N ASN A 261 -8.06 -38.00 -14.42
CA ASN A 261 -6.67 -38.35 -14.73
C ASN A 261 -5.80 -38.30 -13.46
N LEU A 262 -5.93 -37.24 -12.64
CA LEU A 262 -5.22 -37.14 -11.36
C LEU A 262 -5.67 -38.21 -10.38
N LEU A 263 -6.98 -38.46 -10.24
CA LEU A 263 -7.51 -39.50 -9.36
C LEU A 263 -6.90 -40.86 -9.71
N ARG A 264 -6.92 -41.25 -10.97
CA ARG A 264 -6.35 -42.52 -11.44
C ARG A 264 -4.87 -42.63 -11.10
N LYS A 265 -4.10 -41.58 -11.43
CA LYS A 265 -2.64 -41.54 -11.31
C LYS A 265 -2.14 -41.47 -9.84
N ILE A 266 -2.88 -40.75 -8.99
CA ILE A 266 -2.56 -40.63 -7.57
C ILE A 266 -2.94 -41.93 -6.82
N SER A 267 -4.02 -42.61 -7.24
CA SER A 267 -4.44 -43.89 -6.67
C SER A 267 -3.47 -45.04 -6.94
N GLU A 268 -2.52 -44.89 -7.87
CA GLU A 268 -1.43 -45.85 -8.10
C GLU A 268 -0.42 -45.90 -6.93
N ASP A 269 -0.33 -44.80 -6.15
CA ASP A 269 0.58 -44.71 -5.00
C ASP A 269 -0.13 -45.16 -3.72
N GLU A 270 0.52 -46.02 -2.95
CA GLU A 270 -0.02 -46.47 -1.68
C GLU A 270 -0.13 -45.32 -0.66
N ASN A 271 0.85 -44.42 -0.63
CA ASN A 271 0.88 -43.29 0.27
C ASN A 271 1.32 -41.97 -0.45
N PRO A 272 0.38 -41.26 -1.08
CA PRO A 272 0.69 -39.99 -1.77
C PRO A 272 1.30 -38.93 -0.85
N GLU A 273 0.94 -38.88 0.42
CA GLU A 273 1.49 -37.93 1.39
C GLU A 273 2.99 -38.15 1.63
N ASP A 274 3.45 -39.42 1.73
CA ASP A 274 4.87 -39.71 1.89
C ASP A 274 5.69 -39.27 0.67
N MET A 275 5.13 -39.48 -0.52
CA MET A 275 5.77 -39.04 -1.77
C MET A 275 5.94 -37.51 -1.82
N VAL A 276 4.96 -36.75 -1.35
CA VAL A 276 5.02 -35.29 -1.25
C VAL A 276 6.07 -34.88 -0.22
N ASN A 277 6.09 -35.51 0.96
CA ASN A 277 7.05 -35.20 2.02
C ASN A 277 8.49 -35.56 1.61
N GLU A 278 8.68 -36.65 0.87
CA GLU A 278 9.97 -37.03 0.31
C GLU A 278 10.46 -36.00 -0.73
N LEU A 279 9.56 -35.56 -1.64
CA LEU A 279 9.86 -34.55 -2.63
C LEU A 279 10.24 -33.20 -1.97
N ASN A 280 9.51 -32.81 -0.93
CA ASN A 280 9.83 -31.57 -0.19
C ASN A 280 11.21 -31.64 0.45
N ARG A 281 11.52 -32.76 1.13
CA ARG A 281 12.85 -32.99 1.75
C ARG A 281 13.96 -33.00 0.70
N ALA A 282 13.77 -33.67 -0.43
CA ALA A 282 14.72 -33.71 -1.54
C ALA A 282 14.96 -32.30 -2.11
N TYR A 283 13.92 -31.48 -2.23
CA TYR A 283 14.02 -30.10 -2.69
C TYR A 283 14.82 -29.23 -1.71
N GLU A 284 14.51 -29.28 -0.43
CA GLU A 284 15.26 -28.56 0.62
C GLU A 284 16.74 -29.01 0.66
N ALA A 285 17.01 -30.29 0.47
CA ALA A 285 18.36 -30.85 0.40
C ALA A 285 19.13 -30.49 -0.88
N GLY A 286 18.43 -29.92 -1.87
CA GLY A 286 19.05 -29.50 -3.12
C GLY A 286 19.24 -30.62 -4.16
N ASP A 287 18.43 -31.70 -4.11
CA ASP A 287 18.43 -32.73 -5.15
C ASP A 287 18.07 -32.13 -6.52
N GLU A 288 18.87 -32.38 -7.53
CA GLU A 288 18.72 -31.75 -8.86
C GLU A 288 17.41 -32.10 -9.57
N ARG A 289 16.87 -33.32 -9.36
CA ARG A 289 15.59 -33.72 -9.97
C ARG A 289 14.42 -33.01 -9.26
N ALA A 290 14.49 -32.90 -7.95
CA ALA A 290 13.51 -32.17 -7.15
C ALA A 290 13.57 -30.67 -7.48
N LYS A 291 14.77 -30.07 -7.58
CA LYS A 291 14.97 -28.67 -8.00
C LYS A 291 14.31 -28.39 -9.34
N ASN A 292 14.64 -29.15 -10.36
CA ASN A 292 14.11 -28.93 -11.70
C ASN A 292 12.59 -29.03 -11.72
N LEU A 293 11.99 -29.96 -10.96
CA LEU A 293 10.55 -30.17 -10.96
C LEU A 293 9.80 -29.04 -10.21
N VAL A 294 10.26 -28.71 -9.00
CA VAL A 294 9.60 -27.66 -8.18
C VAL A 294 9.79 -26.28 -8.78
N ARG A 295 10.99 -25.99 -9.32
CA ARG A 295 11.24 -24.73 -10.04
C ARG A 295 10.36 -24.59 -11.26
N GLU A 296 10.22 -25.64 -12.07
CA GLU A 296 9.39 -25.64 -13.27
C GLU A 296 7.93 -25.23 -12.94
N VAL A 297 7.31 -25.83 -11.94
CA VAL A 297 5.93 -25.49 -11.56
C VAL A 297 5.80 -24.11 -10.93
N SER A 298 6.79 -23.69 -10.13
CA SER A 298 6.80 -22.37 -9.53
C SER A 298 6.98 -21.27 -10.59
N GLU A 299 7.87 -21.46 -11.56
CA GLU A 299 8.10 -20.54 -12.67
C GLU A 299 6.84 -20.38 -13.54
N LEU A 300 6.16 -21.49 -13.87
CA LEU A 300 4.88 -21.44 -14.57
C LEU A 300 3.84 -20.60 -13.81
N CYS A 301 3.74 -20.77 -12.50
CA CYS A 301 2.82 -19.98 -11.71
C CYS A 301 3.22 -18.49 -11.70
N LEU A 302 4.52 -18.19 -11.57
CA LEU A 302 5.05 -16.82 -11.59
C LEU A 302 4.89 -16.14 -12.94
N GLU A 303 4.92 -16.88 -14.07
CA GLU A 303 4.58 -16.32 -15.39
C GLU A 303 3.16 -15.76 -15.40
N GLY A 304 2.18 -16.52 -14.89
CA GLY A 304 0.82 -16.05 -14.75
C GLY A 304 0.68 -14.86 -13.79
N PHE A 305 1.45 -14.85 -12.68
CA PHE A 305 1.48 -13.71 -11.76
C PHE A 305 2.01 -12.44 -12.42
N LYS A 306 3.09 -12.54 -13.20
CA LYS A 306 3.67 -11.41 -13.94
C LYS A 306 2.65 -10.82 -14.91
N GLU A 307 1.87 -11.67 -15.58
CA GLU A 307 0.79 -11.23 -16.46
C GLU A 307 -0.29 -10.46 -15.70
N THR A 308 -0.85 -11.03 -14.61
CA THR A 308 -1.86 -10.36 -13.77
C THR A 308 -1.34 -9.04 -13.21
N LEU A 309 -0.13 -9.04 -12.65
CA LEU A 309 0.47 -7.86 -12.02
C LEU A 309 0.78 -6.76 -13.03
N SER A 310 1.21 -7.12 -14.25
CA SER A 310 1.43 -6.16 -15.33
C SER A 310 0.14 -5.45 -15.76
N ARG A 311 -0.99 -6.16 -15.79
CA ARG A 311 -2.31 -5.58 -16.09
C ARG A 311 -2.66 -4.44 -15.14
N VAL A 312 -2.29 -4.58 -13.86
CA VAL A 312 -2.51 -3.54 -12.84
C VAL A 312 -1.31 -2.60 -12.67
N GLY A 313 -0.30 -2.66 -13.53
CA GLY A 313 0.86 -1.77 -13.53
C GLY A 313 1.80 -1.96 -12.35
N VAL A 314 1.88 -3.17 -11.79
CA VAL A 314 2.79 -3.55 -10.70
C VAL A 314 3.95 -4.36 -11.26
N PHE A 315 5.18 -3.93 -10.99
CA PHE A 315 6.41 -4.54 -11.49
C PHE A 315 7.42 -4.71 -10.38
N TYR A 316 8.35 -5.65 -10.56
CA TYR A 316 9.41 -5.96 -9.60
C TYR A 316 10.79 -5.81 -10.23
N ASP A 317 11.72 -5.35 -9.41
CA ASP A 317 13.12 -5.23 -9.77
C ASP A 317 13.89 -6.53 -9.45
N SER A 318 13.34 -7.36 -8.53
CA SER A 318 13.94 -8.65 -8.14
C SER A 318 12.87 -9.67 -7.74
N TRP A 319 13.10 -10.93 -8.12
CA TRP A 319 12.34 -12.11 -7.69
C TRP A 319 13.29 -13.00 -6.90
N ASP A 320 13.15 -12.99 -5.57
CA ASP A 320 14.10 -13.59 -4.64
C ASP A 320 13.57 -14.94 -4.16
N TRP A 321 14.25 -15.99 -4.46
CA TRP A 321 13.81 -17.35 -4.17
C TRP A 321 14.24 -17.80 -2.76
N GLU A 322 13.30 -18.31 -1.98
CA GLU A 322 13.56 -18.82 -0.65
C GLU A 322 14.53 -20.00 -0.66
N SER A 323 14.36 -20.92 -1.62
CA SER A 323 15.24 -22.07 -1.81
C SER A 323 16.72 -21.70 -1.99
N GLU A 324 17.02 -20.57 -2.63
CA GLU A 324 18.43 -20.12 -2.79
C GLU A 324 19.08 -19.74 -1.46
N LEU A 325 18.31 -19.20 -0.51
CA LEU A 325 18.81 -18.93 0.84
C LEU A 325 19.08 -20.22 1.61
N VAL A 326 18.27 -21.25 1.38
CA VAL A 326 18.44 -22.58 1.98
C VAL A 326 19.68 -23.25 1.39
N TRP A 327 19.77 -23.35 0.06
CA TRP A 327 20.89 -24.04 -0.62
C TRP A 327 22.23 -23.35 -0.44
N SER A 328 22.24 -22.01 -0.35
CA SER A 328 23.45 -21.24 -0.06
C SER A 328 23.83 -21.22 1.43
N LYS A 329 23.13 -21.99 2.28
CA LYS A 329 23.35 -22.14 3.72
C LYS A 329 23.19 -20.84 4.54
N GLN A 330 22.61 -19.79 3.99
CA GLN A 330 22.40 -18.54 4.73
C GLN A 330 21.44 -18.72 5.92
N VAL A 331 20.43 -19.60 5.79
CA VAL A 331 19.52 -19.94 6.88
C VAL A 331 20.27 -20.72 7.98
N GLU A 332 21.12 -21.68 7.60
CA GLU A 332 21.95 -22.44 8.53
C GLU A 332 22.94 -21.54 9.29
N ASP A 333 23.56 -20.59 8.60
CA ASP A 333 24.47 -19.62 9.21
C ASP A 333 23.78 -18.75 10.27
N VAL A 334 22.55 -18.28 9.99
CA VAL A 334 21.75 -17.52 10.95
C VAL A 334 21.40 -18.39 12.16
N LEU A 335 20.94 -19.62 11.93
CA LEU A 335 20.59 -20.55 12.99
C LEU A 335 21.82 -20.85 13.89
N ASN A 336 22.99 -21.07 13.28
CA ASN A 336 24.22 -21.32 14.00
C ASN A 336 24.72 -20.11 14.82
N LYS A 337 24.48 -18.89 14.32
CA LYS A 337 24.74 -17.67 15.09
C LYS A 337 23.77 -17.52 16.26
N LEU A 338 22.47 -17.75 16.07
CA LEU A 338 21.47 -17.70 17.13
C LEU A 338 21.77 -18.73 18.24
N LYS A 339 22.15 -19.96 17.87
CA LYS A 339 22.55 -21.01 18.84
C LYS A 339 23.71 -20.64 19.75
N LYS A 340 24.55 -19.69 19.33
CA LYS A 340 25.67 -19.18 20.15
C LYS A 340 25.24 -18.09 21.14
N THR A 341 24.00 -17.61 21.06
CA THR A 341 23.45 -16.61 21.99
C THR A 341 22.85 -17.27 23.23
N PRO A 342 22.75 -16.59 24.37
CA PRO A 342 22.15 -17.13 25.59
C PRO A 342 20.61 -17.15 25.58
N TYR A 343 20.01 -16.93 24.41
CA TYR A 343 18.56 -16.77 24.22
C TYR A 343 17.90 -17.99 23.57
N ILE A 344 18.69 -19.05 23.31
CA ILE A 344 18.18 -20.29 22.72
C ILE A 344 18.00 -21.34 23.82
N PHE A 345 16.85 -22.02 23.78
CA PHE A 345 16.56 -23.13 24.66
C PHE A 345 15.86 -24.27 23.91
N ALA A 346 15.96 -25.49 24.45
CA ALA A 346 15.27 -26.64 23.92
C ALA A 346 13.98 -26.89 24.71
N SER A 347 12.86 -27.07 24.02
CA SER A 347 11.58 -27.52 24.56
C SER A 347 11.29 -28.90 23.94
N GLY A 348 11.70 -29.98 24.63
CA GLY A 348 11.74 -31.30 24.05
C GLY A 348 12.69 -31.41 22.85
N SER A 349 12.16 -31.79 21.69
CA SER A 349 12.89 -31.86 20.42
C SER A 349 12.82 -30.56 19.58
N VAL A 350 12.16 -29.50 20.09
CA VAL A 350 11.98 -28.23 19.42
C VAL A 350 13.02 -27.22 19.90
N LEU A 351 13.59 -26.44 18.98
CA LEU A 351 14.52 -25.37 19.32
C LEU A 351 13.79 -24.02 19.29
N GLU A 352 13.82 -23.30 20.41
CA GLU A 352 13.11 -22.05 20.60
C GLU A 352 14.05 -20.89 20.93
N PHE A 353 13.64 -19.67 20.55
CA PHE A 353 14.29 -18.42 20.84
C PHE A 353 13.45 -17.58 21.81
N ASP A 354 14.04 -17.18 22.94
CA ASP A 354 13.42 -16.38 23.99
C ASP A 354 13.42 -14.89 23.60
N ALA A 355 12.40 -14.48 22.85
CA ALA A 355 12.25 -13.11 22.41
C ALA A 355 11.97 -12.15 23.57
N GLU A 356 11.25 -12.59 24.62
CA GLU A 356 10.94 -11.80 25.80
C GLU A 356 12.21 -11.44 26.57
N LYS A 357 13.10 -12.40 26.81
CA LYS A 357 14.37 -12.16 27.48
C LYS A 357 15.23 -11.14 26.75
N VAL A 358 15.35 -11.24 25.43
CA VAL A 358 16.07 -10.26 24.60
C VAL A 358 15.42 -8.88 24.73
N ALA A 359 14.09 -8.80 24.60
CA ALA A 359 13.38 -7.52 24.67
C ALA A 359 13.58 -6.80 26.02
N ARG A 360 13.64 -7.55 27.13
CA ARG A 360 13.93 -7.02 28.47
C ARG A 360 15.39 -6.58 28.60
N GLU A 361 16.35 -7.42 28.24
CA GLU A 361 17.78 -7.15 28.41
C GLU A 361 18.25 -5.95 27.57
N PHE A 362 17.69 -5.77 26.37
CA PHE A 362 18.01 -4.63 25.48
C PHE A 362 17.08 -3.44 25.65
N GLY A 363 16.10 -3.48 26.57
CA GLY A 363 15.13 -2.39 26.78
C GLY A 363 14.25 -2.09 25.55
N LEU A 364 13.91 -3.11 24.76
CA LEU A 364 13.26 -2.92 23.46
C LEU A 364 11.76 -2.62 23.55
N LYS A 365 11.07 -2.98 24.64
CA LYS A 365 9.60 -2.83 24.72
C LYS A 365 9.15 -1.41 24.41
N ARG A 366 9.70 -0.41 25.11
CA ARG A 366 9.40 0.99 24.86
C ARG A 366 9.75 1.42 23.43
N LYS A 367 10.91 0.98 22.93
CA LYS A 367 11.39 1.32 21.58
C LYS A 367 10.50 0.74 20.47
N LEU A 368 9.93 -0.44 20.71
CA LEU A 368 9.02 -1.14 19.80
C LEU A 368 7.54 -0.76 20.00
N GLY A 369 7.23 0.19 20.87
CA GLY A 369 5.88 0.65 21.14
C GLY A 369 5.03 -0.35 21.92
N LEU A 370 5.66 -1.27 22.66
CA LEU A 370 4.98 -2.27 23.49
C LEU A 370 4.83 -1.78 24.92
N ARG A 371 3.77 -2.25 25.58
CA ARG A 371 3.61 -2.03 27.02
C ARG A 371 4.62 -2.91 27.77
N GLU A 372 5.10 -2.43 28.93
CA GLU A 372 6.09 -3.16 29.73
C GLU A 372 5.58 -4.53 30.23
N ASP A 373 4.27 -4.65 30.47
CA ASP A 373 3.59 -5.88 30.91
C ASP A 373 3.23 -6.84 29.74
N HIS A 374 3.46 -6.42 28.49
CA HIS A 374 3.21 -7.29 27.33
C HIS A 374 4.27 -8.38 27.23
N GLU A 375 3.86 -9.63 27.38
CA GLU A 375 4.74 -10.78 27.23
C GLU A 375 4.86 -11.18 25.76
N ILE A 376 6.09 -11.36 25.28
CA ILE A 376 6.38 -11.74 23.90
C ILE A 376 6.60 -13.24 23.85
N PRO A 377 5.75 -13.99 23.12
CA PRO A 377 5.93 -15.44 23.00
C PRO A 377 7.29 -15.83 22.42
N SER A 378 7.80 -16.98 22.82
CA SER A 378 9.00 -17.56 22.21
C SER A 378 8.78 -17.85 20.72
N LEU A 379 9.88 -17.85 19.97
CA LEU A 379 9.88 -18.15 18.54
C LEU A 379 10.46 -19.54 18.31
N THR A 380 9.67 -20.45 17.76
CA THR A 380 10.17 -21.74 17.28
C THR A 380 11.08 -21.53 16.08
N LEU A 381 12.33 -21.94 16.18
CA LEU A 381 13.33 -21.87 15.11
C LEU A 381 13.39 -23.15 14.29
N VAL A 382 13.35 -24.29 14.99
CA VAL A 382 13.44 -25.63 14.38
C VAL A 382 12.37 -26.54 15.01
N ARG A 383 11.60 -27.20 14.17
CA ARG A 383 10.60 -28.18 14.58
C ARG A 383 11.23 -29.50 15.02
N ALA A 384 10.41 -30.39 15.62
CA ALA A 384 10.83 -31.72 16.05
C ALA A 384 11.36 -32.62 14.92
N ASP A 385 10.91 -32.41 13.69
CA ASP A 385 11.37 -33.09 12.48
C ASP A 385 12.67 -32.53 11.88
N GLY A 386 13.26 -31.52 12.51
CA GLY A 386 14.49 -30.86 12.07
C GLY A 386 14.29 -29.75 11.02
N THR A 387 13.05 -29.47 10.57
CA THR A 387 12.78 -28.40 9.60
C THR A 387 12.77 -27.03 10.28
N THR A 388 13.28 -26.01 9.59
CA THR A 388 13.25 -24.61 10.04
C THR A 388 11.87 -23.99 9.77
N LEU A 389 11.41 -23.11 10.68
CA LEU A 389 10.22 -22.32 10.41
C LEU A 389 10.54 -21.14 9.45
N TYR A 390 9.48 -20.64 8.81
CA TYR A 390 9.57 -19.49 7.88
C TYR A 390 10.22 -18.26 8.53
N THR A 391 9.98 -17.94 9.81
CA THR A 391 10.60 -16.79 10.48
C THR A 391 12.14 -16.89 10.54
N THR A 392 12.71 -18.10 10.69
CA THR A 392 14.17 -18.29 10.63
C THR A 392 14.72 -17.94 9.24
N ARG A 393 13.99 -18.28 8.18
CA ARG A 393 14.31 -17.96 6.80
C ARG A 393 14.18 -16.46 6.54
N ASP A 394 13.14 -15.81 7.11
CA ASP A 394 12.92 -14.37 7.02
C ASP A 394 14.05 -13.55 7.67
N ILE A 395 14.64 -14.04 8.77
CA ILE A 395 15.83 -13.41 9.37
C ILE A 395 17.00 -13.44 8.39
N ALA A 396 17.26 -14.59 7.75
CA ALA A 396 18.32 -14.73 6.75
C ALA A 396 18.06 -13.84 5.53
N TYR A 397 16.84 -13.80 5.04
CA TYR A 397 16.43 -12.96 3.94
C TYR A 397 16.56 -11.46 4.27
N THR A 398 16.19 -11.05 5.48
CA THR A 398 16.35 -9.67 5.93
C THR A 398 17.81 -9.25 5.97
N LEU A 399 18.71 -10.11 6.47
CA LEU A 399 20.16 -9.84 6.43
C LEU A 399 20.70 -9.78 4.99
N TRP A 400 20.16 -10.61 4.09
CA TRP A 400 20.52 -10.57 2.67
C TRP A 400 20.03 -9.26 2.00
N LYS A 401 18.83 -8.77 2.31
CA LYS A 401 18.31 -7.48 1.81
C LYS A 401 19.21 -6.31 2.25
N PHE A 402 19.71 -6.30 3.48
CA PHE A 402 20.61 -5.26 3.97
C PHE A 402 22.02 -5.25 3.36
N LYS A 403 22.39 -6.27 2.61
CA LYS A 403 23.59 -6.19 1.76
C LYS A 403 23.38 -5.28 0.53
N LYS A 404 22.12 -4.95 0.20
CA LYS A 404 21.72 -4.20 -1.00
C LYS A 404 21.06 -2.85 -0.68
N ALA A 405 20.49 -2.67 0.50
CA ALA A 405 19.75 -1.49 0.88
C ALA A 405 20.05 -1.05 2.32
N GLU A 406 19.74 0.21 2.63
CA GLU A 406 19.91 0.83 3.95
C GLU A 406 18.62 0.73 4.79
N LYS A 407 17.47 0.59 4.14
CA LYS A 407 16.16 0.45 4.75
C LYS A 407 15.36 -0.63 4.05
N VAL A 408 14.63 -1.40 4.82
CA VAL A 408 13.77 -2.48 4.32
C VAL A 408 12.35 -2.25 4.81
N ILE A 409 11.39 -2.27 3.89
CA ILE A 409 9.96 -2.16 4.17
C ILE A 409 9.30 -3.46 3.73
N ASN A 410 8.79 -4.23 4.69
CA ASN A 410 8.05 -5.46 4.45
C ASN A 410 6.56 -5.14 4.48
N VAL A 411 5.90 -5.22 3.32
CA VAL A 411 4.44 -5.03 3.19
C VAL A 411 3.76 -6.38 3.41
N VAL A 412 3.34 -6.63 4.64
CA VAL A 412 2.82 -7.93 5.08
C VAL A 412 1.56 -7.72 5.91
N GLY A 413 0.63 -8.67 5.87
CA GLY A 413 -0.63 -8.59 6.61
C GLY A 413 -0.45 -8.47 8.13
N MET A 414 -1.47 -7.89 8.80
CA MET A 414 -1.44 -7.69 10.26
C MET A 414 -1.30 -8.98 11.05
N GLU A 415 -1.73 -10.11 10.51
CA GLU A 415 -1.59 -11.44 11.10
C GLU A 415 -0.13 -11.86 11.30
N GLN A 416 0.81 -11.24 10.58
CA GLN A 416 2.25 -11.49 10.69
C GLN A 416 2.97 -10.54 11.67
N THR A 417 2.22 -9.71 12.41
CA THR A 417 2.82 -8.70 13.31
C THR A 417 3.75 -9.31 14.34
N LEU A 418 3.37 -10.45 14.94
CA LEU A 418 4.22 -11.13 15.91
C LEU A 418 5.51 -11.67 15.27
N ALA A 419 5.43 -12.29 14.10
CA ALA A 419 6.59 -12.83 13.40
C ALA A 419 7.57 -11.71 13.01
N GLN A 420 7.07 -10.57 12.52
CA GLN A 420 7.88 -9.40 12.20
C GLN A 420 8.50 -8.74 13.44
N LEU A 421 7.80 -8.75 14.57
CA LEU A 421 8.34 -8.31 15.86
C LEU A 421 9.49 -9.22 16.31
N GLN A 422 9.26 -10.54 16.30
CA GLN A 422 10.26 -11.54 16.69
C GLN A 422 11.50 -11.51 15.78
N LEU A 423 11.31 -11.29 14.47
CA LEU A 423 12.39 -11.06 13.52
C LEU A 423 13.27 -9.86 13.94
N LYS A 424 12.66 -8.72 14.27
CA LYS A 424 13.42 -7.53 14.74
C LYS A 424 14.18 -7.83 16.02
N ILE A 425 13.57 -8.50 16.97
CA ILE A 425 14.21 -8.88 18.25
C ILE A 425 15.37 -9.83 18.00
N ALA A 426 15.22 -10.81 17.08
CA ALA A 426 16.31 -11.72 16.71
C ALA A 426 17.51 -10.99 16.08
N LEU A 427 17.27 -9.94 15.29
CA LEU A 427 18.35 -9.10 14.78
C LEU A 427 19.12 -8.38 15.90
N TYR A 428 18.43 -7.90 16.96
CA TYR A 428 19.10 -7.34 18.14
C TYR A 428 19.94 -8.39 18.87
N ALA A 429 19.42 -9.60 19.08
CA ALA A 429 20.14 -10.70 19.70
C ALA A 429 21.41 -11.10 18.92
N LEU A 430 21.36 -10.95 17.59
CA LEU A 430 22.50 -11.19 16.69
C LEU A 430 23.51 -10.04 16.63
N GLY A 431 23.27 -8.94 17.36
CA GLY A 431 24.13 -7.74 17.32
C GLY A 431 23.89 -6.79 16.15
N TYR A 432 22.79 -6.98 15.41
CA TYR A 432 22.40 -6.15 14.25
C TYR A 432 21.32 -5.11 14.60
N GLY A 433 21.39 -4.49 15.78
CA GLY A 433 20.38 -3.52 16.26
C GLY A 433 20.14 -2.36 15.30
N ASN A 434 21.20 -1.82 14.66
CA ASN A 434 21.09 -0.76 13.65
C ASN A 434 20.27 -1.21 12.43
N LEU A 435 20.39 -2.46 12.01
CA LEU A 435 19.59 -3.00 10.91
C LEU A 435 18.14 -3.21 11.34
N ALA A 436 17.93 -3.73 12.56
CA ALA A 436 16.60 -3.90 13.13
C ALA A 436 15.81 -2.59 13.18
N ASP A 437 16.46 -1.45 13.47
CA ASP A 437 15.83 -0.12 13.47
C ASP A 437 15.38 0.33 12.07
N ASN A 438 16.01 -0.17 11.03
CA ASN A 438 15.72 0.15 9.63
C ASN A 438 14.82 -0.89 8.94
N VAL A 439 14.31 -1.90 9.67
CA VAL A 439 13.22 -2.76 9.22
C VAL A 439 11.89 -2.12 9.58
N VAL A 440 11.03 -1.92 8.59
CA VAL A 440 9.67 -1.43 8.78
C VAL A 440 8.69 -2.52 8.37
N HIS A 441 7.86 -2.96 9.30
CA HIS A 441 6.68 -3.75 8.98
C HIS A 441 5.54 -2.80 8.61
N PHE A 442 5.19 -2.75 7.32
CA PHE A 442 3.98 -2.08 6.88
C PHE A 442 2.82 -3.08 6.98
N ALA A 443 2.12 -3.04 8.11
CA ALA A 443 0.98 -3.91 8.39
C ALA A 443 -0.30 -3.40 7.73
N TYR A 444 -1.05 -4.29 7.10
CA TYR A 444 -2.36 -3.96 6.51
C TYR A 444 -3.39 -5.04 6.81
N ASN A 445 -4.67 -4.64 6.86
CA ASN A 445 -5.81 -5.52 7.04
C ASN A 445 -6.31 -6.09 5.70
N LEU A 446 -6.99 -7.24 5.78
CA LEU A 446 -7.43 -8.02 4.63
C LEU A 446 -8.58 -7.38 3.85
N VAL A 447 -8.82 -7.91 2.64
CA VAL A 447 -9.99 -7.63 1.82
C VAL A 447 -11.07 -8.67 2.12
N THR A 448 -12.29 -8.21 2.34
CA THR A 448 -13.48 -9.04 2.57
C THR A 448 -14.50 -8.84 1.47
N LEU A 449 -15.16 -9.93 1.08
CA LEU A 449 -16.26 -9.94 0.12
C LEU A 449 -17.54 -10.29 0.90
N PRO A 450 -18.55 -9.41 0.97
CA PRO A 450 -19.79 -9.68 1.66
C PRO A 450 -20.48 -10.94 1.12
N GLY A 451 -20.86 -11.85 2.04
CA GLY A 451 -21.55 -13.08 1.67
C GLY A 451 -20.67 -14.18 1.04
N TYR A 452 -19.34 -13.95 0.89
CA TYR A 452 -18.45 -14.92 0.27
C TYR A 452 -17.25 -15.24 1.17
N LYS A 453 -17.16 -16.50 1.64
CA LYS A 453 -16.01 -16.98 2.42
C LYS A 453 -14.96 -17.59 1.48
N MET A 454 -13.88 -16.87 1.27
CA MET A 454 -12.77 -17.34 0.43
C MET A 454 -11.97 -18.47 1.12
N SER A 455 -11.57 -19.47 0.34
CA SER A 455 -10.69 -20.54 0.76
C SER A 455 -9.91 -21.08 -0.44
N SER A 456 -8.63 -20.73 -0.56
CA SER A 456 -7.77 -21.15 -1.66
C SER A 456 -7.56 -22.67 -1.70
N ARG A 457 -7.41 -23.33 -0.54
CA ARG A 457 -7.26 -24.79 -0.46
C ARG A 457 -8.49 -25.55 -0.98
N ARG A 458 -9.67 -24.94 -0.91
CA ARG A 458 -10.94 -25.50 -1.38
C ARG A 458 -11.33 -25.03 -2.79
N GLY A 459 -10.47 -24.25 -3.47
CA GLY A 459 -10.74 -23.69 -4.79
C GLY A 459 -11.90 -22.70 -4.84
N ARG A 460 -12.26 -22.10 -3.70
CA ARG A 460 -13.34 -21.11 -3.57
C ARG A 460 -12.74 -19.72 -3.38
N TYR A 461 -12.41 -19.05 -4.46
CA TYR A 461 -11.90 -17.66 -4.47
C TYR A 461 -12.24 -16.98 -5.80
N ILE A 462 -12.26 -15.67 -5.80
CA ILE A 462 -12.35 -14.84 -7.00
C ILE A 462 -10.93 -14.38 -7.31
N THR A 463 -10.45 -14.69 -8.50
CA THR A 463 -9.12 -14.26 -8.94
C THR A 463 -9.07 -12.76 -9.14
N LEU A 464 -7.89 -12.17 -9.06
CA LEU A 464 -7.70 -10.76 -9.37
C LEU A 464 -8.01 -10.50 -10.86
N ASP A 465 -7.71 -11.45 -11.76
CA ASP A 465 -8.05 -11.35 -13.17
C ASP A 465 -9.57 -11.26 -13.38
N GLU A 466 -10.36 -12.14 -12.75
CA GLU A 466 -11.82 -12.10 -12.81
C GLU A 466 -12.39 -10.77 -12.27
N ALA A 467 -11.80 -10.26 -11.18
CA ALA A 467 -12.21 -8.98 -10.61
C ALA A 467 -11.89 -7.81 -11.56
N ILE A 468 -10.73 -7.83 -12.22
CA ILE A 468 -10.34 -6.82 -13.22
C ILE A 468 -11.25 -6.89 -14.44
N ASP A 469 -11.50 -8.10 -14.97
CA ASP A 469 -12.34 -8.29 -16.16
C ASP A 469 -13.77 -7.83 -15.93
N GLU A 470 -14.35 -8.14 -14.79
CA GLU A 470 -15.68 -7.65 -14.39
C GLU A 470 -15.70 -6.13 -14.21
N ALA A 471 -14.65 -5.54 -13.60
CA ALA A 471 -14.54 -4.09 -13.48
C ALA A 471 -14.46 -3.39 -14.85
N ILE A 472 -13.67 -3.92 -15.78
CA ILE A 472 -13.55 -3.39 -17.15
C ILE A 472 -14.87 -3.51 -17.90
N LYS A 473 -15.55 -4.65 -17.80
CA LYS A 473 -16.86 -4.86 -18.42
C LYS A 473 -17.88 -3.83 -17.95
N ARG A 474 -18.03 -3.65 -16.65
CA ARG A 474 -18.96 -2.66 -16.06
C ARG A 474 -18.57 -1.23 -16.43
N ALA A 475 -17.27 -0.92 -16.42
CA ALA A 475 -16.77 0.37 -16.87
C ALA A 475 -17.12 0.63 -18.35
N TYR A 476 -16.99 -0.38 -19.21
CA TYR A 476 -17.35 -0.28 -20.62
C TYR A 476 -18.84 0.01 -20.82
N GLU A 477 -19.72 -0.66 -20.08
CA GLU A 477 -21.16 -0.42 -20.12
C GLU A 477 -21.49 1.04 -19.73
N GLU A 478 -20.83 1.57 -18.69
CA GLU A 478 -21.07 2.93 -18.22
C GLU A 478 -20.48 3.98 -19.15
N VAL A 479 -19.26 3.78 -19.67
CA VAL A 479 -18.63 4.65 -20.68
C VAL A 479 -19.48 4.71 -21.95
N SER A 480 -20.02 3.57 -22.42
CA SER A 480 -20.86 3.49 -23.61
C SER A 480 -22.16 4.29 -23.46
N LYS A 481 -22.75 4.34 -22.25
CA LYS A 481 -23.93 5.16 -21.96
C LYS A 481 -23.62 6.65 -21.92
N ARG A 482 -22.51 7.02 -21.26
CA ARG A 482 -22.14 8.44 -21.01
C ARG A 482 -21.49 9.10 -22.22
N SER A 483 -20.78 8.34 -23.05
CA SER A 483 -20.02 8.83 -24.19
C SER A 483 -20.30 8.01 -25.47
N PRO A 484 -21.57 8.01 -25.96
CA PRO A 484 -21.98 7.19 -27.13
C PRO A 484 -21.28 7.60 -28.44
N HIS A 485 -20.72 8.81 -28.50
CA HIS A 485 -20.04 9.37 -29.67
C HIS A 485 -18.60 8.88 -29.86
N LEU A 486 -18.02 8.22 -28.87
CA LEU A 486 -16.68 7.65 -28.97
C LEU A 486 -16.67 6.38 -29.83
N SER A 487 -15.54 6.13 -30.49
CA SER A 487 -15.30 4.87 -31.19
C SER A 487 -15.27 3.69 -30.22
N GLU A 488 -15.51 2.49 -30.71
CA GLU A 488 -15.47 1.27 -29.91
C GLU A 488 -14.07 1.01 -29.30
N GLU A 489 -13.01 1.39 -30.01
CA GLU A 489 -11.63 1.30 -29.54
C GLU A 489 -11.40 2.27 -28.37
N GLU A 490 -11.77 3.55 -28.52
CA GLU A 490 -11.67 4.55 -27.46
C GLU A 490 -12.47 4.13 -26.21
N LYS A 491 -13.68 3.58 -26.39
CA LYS A 491 -14.50 3.07 -25.28
C LYS A 491 -13.81 1.94 -24.51
N LYS A 492 -13.17 1.01 -25.23
CA LYS A 492 -12.44 -0.12 -24.64
C LYS A 492 -11.21 0.37 -23.87
N ASP A 493 -10.43 1.28 -24.42
CA ASP A 493 -9.25 1.85 -23.77
C ASP A 493 -9.64 2.59 -22.49
N ILE A 494 -10.67 3.44 -22.56
CA ILE A 494 -11.18 4.16 -21.40
C ILE A 494 -11.69 3.18 -20.34
N ALA A 495 -12.46 2.17 -20.75
CA ALA A 495 -12.98 1.15 -19.85
C ALA A 495 -11.87 0.38 -19.14
N ASN A 496 -10.78 0.09 -19.83
CA ASN A 496 -9.60 -0.55 -19.26
C ASN A 496 -8.96 0.34 -18.19
N PHE A 497 -8.70 1.62 -18.48
CA PHE A 497 -8.15 2.55 -17.48
C PHE A 497 -9.07 2.76 -16.27
N VAL A 498 -10.38 2.85 -16.52
CA VAL A 498 -11.39 3.08 -15.48
C VAL A 498 -11.56 1.83 -14.62
N GLY A 499 -11.69 0.65 -15.21
CA GLY A 499 -11.88 -0.61 -14.48
C GLY A 499 -10.68 -0.96 -13.60
N ILE A 500 -9.46 -0.89 -14.17
CA ILE A 500 -8.22 -1.12 -13.40
C ILE A 500 -8.06 -0.06 -12.32
N GLY A 501 -8.26 1.22 -12.65
CA GLY A 501 -8.17 2.33 -11.71
C GLY A 501 -9.13 2.16 -10.54
N ALA A 502 -10.36 1.73 -10.79
CA ALA A 502 -11.38 1.48 -9.78
C ALA A 502 -10.95 0.39 -8.78
N VAL A 503 -10.43 -0.73 -9.25
CA VAL A 503 -9.92 -1.82 -8.40
C VAL A 503 -8.72 -1.33 -7.57
N ARG A 504 -7.74 -0.66 -8.20
CA ARG A 504 -6.56 -0.14 -7.49
C ARG A 504 -6.94 0.86 -6.40
N TYR A 505 -7.75 1.85 -6.72
CA TYR A 505 -8.19 2.88 -5.78
C TYR A 505 -8.91 2.28 -4.57
N ALA A 506 -9.88 1.40 -4.80
CA ALA A 506 -10.65 0.77 -3.73
C ALA A 506 -9.78 -0.03 -2.74
N LEU A 507 -8.64 -0.57 -3.19
CA LEU A 507 -7.70 -1.33 -2.35
C LEU A 507 -6.71 -0.42 -1.61
N VAL A 508 -6.50 0.83 -2.06
CA VAL A 508 -5.55 1.78 -1.49
C VAL A 508 -6.21 2.84 -0.60
N GLU A 509 -7.43 3.31 -0.94
CA GLU A 509 -8.10 4.42 -0.26
C GLU A 509 -8.40 4.18 1.22
N VAL A 510 -8.58 2.91 1.61
CA VAL A 510 -8.87 2.54 3.01
C VAL A 510 -7.58 2.52 3.83
N ALA A 511 -7.57 3.19 4.98
CA ALA A 511 -6.43 3.17 5.88
C ALA A 511 -5.93 1.73 6.13
N PRO A 512 -4.62 1.49 6.16
CA PRO A 512 -4.06 0.13 6.27
C PRO A 512 -4.59 -0.67 7.46
N SER A 513 -4.83 -0.02 8.59
CA SER A 513 -5.37 -0.64 9.82
C SER A 513 -6.84 -1.09 9.73
N LYS A 514 -7.55 -0.73 8.66
CA LYS A 514 -8.98 -1.09 8.47
C LYS A 514 -9.12 -2.14 7.37
N PRO A 515 -10.06 -3.11 7.49
CA PRO A 515 -10.36 -4.04 6.41
C PRO A 515 -11.02 -3.33 5.24
N VAL A 516 -10.76 -3.81 4.02
CA VAL A 516 -11.44 -3.35 2.82
C VAL A 516 -12.66 -4.23 2.58
N VAL A 517 -13.84 -3.63 2.57
CA VAL A 517 -15.07 -4.30 2.11
C VAL A 517 -15.23 -4.02 0.62
N PHE A 518 -15.00 -5.04 -0.20
CA PHE A 518 -15.04 -4.92 -1.66
C PHE A 518 -16.46 -5.15 -2.16
N THR A 519 -17.09 -4.11 -2.70
CA THR A 519 -18.41 -4.17 -3.35
C THR A 519 -18.40 -3.39 -4.65
N TRP A 520 -19.10 -3.88 -5.68
CA TRP A 520 -19.10 -3.26 -7.00
C TRP A 520 -19.67 -1.84 -7.00
N ASP A 521 -20.73 -1.59 -6.22
CA ASP A 521 -21.37 -0.27 -6.11
C ASP A 521 -20.45 0.80 -5.55
N ARG A 522 -19.49 0.39 -4.70
CA ARG A 522 -18.48 1.28 -4.16
C ARG A 522 -17.31 1.45 -5.13
N VAL A 523 -16.81 0.35 -5.68
CA VAL A 523 -15.61 0.31 -6.53
C VAL A 523 -15.82 1.11 -7.81
N LEU A 524 -16.99 0.98 -8.44
CA LEU A 524 -17.35 1.64 -9.71
C LEU A 524 -18.36 2.78 -9.52
N ASN A 525 -18.22 3.56 -8.46
CA ASN A 525 -19.03 4.74 -8.25
C ASN A 525 -18.52 5.91 -9.07
N PHE A 526 -19.33 6.45 -10.00
CA PHE A 526 -18.96 7.59 -10.85
C PHE A 526 -19.36 8.95 -10.26
N GLU A 527 -19.98 8.97 -9.09
CA GLU A 527 -20.52 10.20 -8.49
C GLU A 527 -19.65 10.74 -7.35
N ARG A 528 -18.93 9.86 -6.65
CA ARG A 528 -18.08 10.23 -5.51
C ARG A 528 -17.16 9.12 -5.04
N ASN A 529 -16.08 9.52 -4.39
CA ASN A 529 -15.17 8.68 -3.61
C ASN A 529 -14.72 7.39 -4.32
N SER A 530 -14.24 7.54 -5.55
CA SER A 530 -13.76 6.44 -6.38
C SER A 530 -12.77 6.92 -7.44
N ALA A 531 -11.97 6.02 -8.00
CA ALA A 531 -11.12 6.38 -9.13
C ALA A 531 -11.93 6.89 -10.34
N PRO A 532 -13.02 6.25 -10.78
CA PRO A 532 -13.82 6.75 -11.90
C PRO A 532 -14.27 8.20 -11.72
N TYR A 533 -14.66 8.60 -10.50
CA TYR A 533 -15.05 9.98 -10.20
C TYR A 533 -13.88 10.96 -10.36
N ILE A 534 -12.70 10.61 -9.85
CA ILE A 534 -11.49 11.45 -9.94
C ILE A 534 -10.98 11.51 -11.37
N GLN A 535 -10.97 10.37 -12.08
CA GLN A 535 -10.57 10.27 -13.49
C GLN A 535 -11.49 11.11 -14.38
N TYR A 536 -12.80 11.08 -14.11
CA TYR A 536 -13.77 11.91 -14.82
C TYR A 536 -13.52 13.42 -14.57
N SER A 537 -13.18 13.81 -13.34
CA SER A 537 -12.82 15.19 -13.03
C SER A 537 -11.56 15.65 -13.78
N HIS A 538 -10.54 14.77 -13.86
CA HIS A 538 -9.34 15.04 -14.67
C HIS A 538 -9.68 15.17 -16.16
N ALA A 539 -10.44 14.23 -16.74
CA ALA A 539 -10.85 14.27 -18.14
C ALA A 539 -11.71 15.51 -18.48
N ARG A 540 -12.55 15.95 -17.53
CA ARG A 540 -13.32 17.20 -17.61
C ARG A 540 -12.40 18.40 -17.69
N ALA A 541 -11.37 18.49 -16.84
CA ALA A 541 -10.37 19.57 -16.91
C ALA A 541 -9.65 19.57 -18.25
N CYS A 542 -9.23 18.43 -18.76
CA CYS A 542 -8.66 18.28 -20.10
C CYS A 542 -9.63 18.73 -21.20
N SER A 543 -10.92 18.41 -21.08
CA SER A 543 -11.95 18.83 -22.06
C SER A 543 -12.17 20.34 -22.08
N ILE A 544 -12.16 21.01 -20.91
CA ILE A 544 -12.26 22.47 -20.82
C ILE A 544 -11.08 23.13 -21.54
N LEU A 545 -9.87 22.66 -21.29
CA LEU A 545 -8.66 23.21 -21.92
C LEU A 545 -8.67 23.01 -23.44
N ARG A 546 -9.08 21.83 -23.93
CA ARG A 546 -9.24 21.59 -25.39
C ARG A 546 -10.30 22.49 -26.01
N LYS A 547 -11.44 22.68 -25.37
CA LYS A 547 -12.52 23.55 -25.87
C LYS A 547 -12.15 25.03 -25.88
N ALA A 548 -11.29 25.47 -24.95
CA ALA A 548 -10.78 26.84 -24.94
C ALA A 548 -9.91 27.12 -26.16
N ALA A 549 -9.25 26.11 -26.75
CA ALA A 549 -8.38 26.16 -27.91
C ALA A 549 -7.29 27.24 -27.81
N ARG A 550 -6.95 27.68 -26.60
CA ARG A 550 -5.91 28.66 -26.29
C ARG A 550 -5.22 28.35 -24.98
N LYS A 551 -3.97 28.75 -24.84
CA LYS A 551 -3.26 28.77 -23.57
C LYS A 551 -3.57 30.07 -22.83
N PRO A 552 -3.62 30.10 -21.47
CA PRO A 552 -3.70 31.36 -20.74
C PRO A 552 -2.41 32.14 -20.95
N GLU A 553 -2.54 33.30 -21.63
CA GLU A 553 -1.38 34.14 -22.01
C GLU A 553 -1.02 35.17 -20.95
N ASN A 554 -2.04 35.85 -20.38
CA ASN A 554 -1.88 36.89 -19.35
C ASN A 554 -2.93 36.71 -18.25
N PRO A 555 -2.82 35.67 -17.40
CA PRO A 555 -3.81 35.42 -16.34
C PRO A 555 -3.70 36.50 -15.26
N ALA A 556 -4.78 37.21 -15.01
CA ALA A 556 -4.90 38.19 -13.93
C ALA A 556 -5.38 37.44 -12.64
N TYR A 557 -4.45 36.84 -11.92
CA TYR A 557 -4.75 36.02 -10.74
C TYR A 557 -5.44 36.77 -9.60
N GLU A 558 -5.30 38.11 -9.55
CA GLU A 558 -6.00 39.00 -8.63
C GLU A 558 -7.52 39.05 -8.86
N LEU A 559 -7.97 38.59 -10.02
CA LEU A 559 -9.40 38.44 -10.34
C LEU A 559 -10.03 37.18 -9.81
N LEU A 560 -9.23 36.21 -9.32
CA LEU A 560 -9.73 35.01 -8.62
C LEU A 560 -10.17 35.38 -7.19
N LYS A 561 -11.39 35.86 -7.04
CA LYS A 561 -11.93 36.41 -5.77
C LYS A 561 -12.99 35.53 -5.12
N GLU A 562 -13.49 34.53 -5.86
CA GLU A 562 -14.54 33.65 -5.36
C GLU A 562 -14.00 32.65 -4.34
N LYS A 563 -14.78 32.37 -3.31
CA LYS A 563 -14.41 31.40 -2.25
C LYS A 563 -14.01 30.03 -2.83
N LEU A 564 -14.73 29.57 -3.86
CA LEU A 564 -14.47 28.27 -4.52
C LEU A 564 -13.09 28.27 -5.22
N GLU A 565 -12.68 29.41 -5.80
CA GLU A 565 -11.37 29.56 -6.42
C GLU A 565 -10.26 29.50 -5.36
N HIS A 566 -10.43 30.22 -4.25
CA HIS A 566 -9.50 30.23 -3.12
C HIS A 566 -9.35 28.85 -2.49
N GLU A 567 -10.43 28.08 -2.33
CA GLU A 567 -10.40 26.72 -1.80
C GLU A 567 -9.59 25.76 -2.69
N ILE A 568 -9.67 25.90 -4.02
CA ILE A 568 -8.86 25.11 -4.94
C ILE A 568 -7.40 25.52 -4.85
N VAL A 569 -7.10 26.83 -4.87
CA VAL A 569 -5.71 27.34 -4.76
C VAL A 569 -5.04 26.82 -3.48
N LEU A 570 -5.74 26.89 -2.35
CA LEU A 570 -5.24 26.34 -1.08
C LEU A 570 -5.01 24.83 -1.13
N ALA A 571 -5.91 24.07 -1.77
CA ALA A 571 -5.74 22.64 -1.95
C ALA A 571 -4.51 22.33 -2.81
N LEU A 572 -4.34 23.02 -3.95
CA LEU A 572 -3.18 22.86 -4.82
C LEU A 572 -1.87 23.20 -4.09
N ALA A 573 -1.84 24.30 -3.34
CA ALA A 573 -0.67 24.73 -2.57
C ALA A 573 -0.30 23.77 -1.44
N SER A 574 -1.28 23.03 -0.88
CA SER A 574 -1.05 22.08 0.21
C SER A 574 -0.64 20.68 -0.26
N PHE A 575 -0.69 20.39 -1.55
CA PHE A 575 -0.32 19.08 -2.10
C PHE A 575 1.11 18.64 -1.74
N PRO A 576 2.14 19.51 -1.80
CA PRO A 576 3.51 19.17 -1.40
C PRO A 576 3.62 18.72 0.06
N ASP A 577 2.91 19.38 0.99
CA ASP A 577 2.86 18.99 2.40
C ASP A 577 2.16 17.62 2.56
N THR A 578 1.03 17.44 1.88
CA THR A 578 0.26 16.18 1.88
C THR A 578 1.09 15.02 1.37
N PHE A 579 1.82 15.20 0.27
CA PHE A 579 2.73 14.21 -0.28
C PHE A 579 3.86 13.85 0.69
N THR A 580 4.46 14.87 1.31
CA THR A 580 5.56 14.67 2.26
C THR A 580 5.08 13.86 3.47
N GLU A 581 3.97 14.26 4.08
CA GLU A 581 3.38 13.54 5.22
C GLU A 581 2.98 12.10 4.85
N ALA A 582 2.27 11.93 3.73
CA ALA A 582 1.86 10.62 3.27
C ALA A 582 3.05 9.68 3.04
N THR A 583 4.17 10.21 2.51
CA THR A 583 5.36 9.41 2.24
C THR A 583 6.14 9.09 3.51
N GLU A 584 6.32 10.04 4.43
CA GLU A 584 7.02 9.83 5.69
C GLU A 584 6.33 8.81 6.60
N PHE A 585 5.00 8.84 6.63
CA PHE A 585 4.18 7.91 7.42
C PHE A 585 3.69 6.69 6.65
N LEU A 586 4.11 6.52 5.40
CA LEU A 586 3.70 5.43 4.52
C LEU A 586 2.17 5.29 4.42
N LYS A 587 1.45 6.39 4.15
CA LYS A 587 -0.02 6.46 4.12
C LYS A 587 -0.55 6.76 2.71
N PRO A 588 -0.54 5.79 1.77
CA PRO A 588 -1.02 6.03 0.41
C PRO A 588 -2.50 6.42 0.35
N ASN A 589 -3.31 6.02 1.33
CA ASN A 589 -4.70 6.45 1.45
C ASN A 589 -4.87 7.97 1.59
N VAL A 590 -3.91 8.68 2.20
CA VAL A 590 -3.95 10.15 2.32
C VAL A 590 -3.88 10.82 0.95
N ILE A 591 -3.12 10.23 0.00
CA ILE A 591 -3.08 10.71 -1.38
C ILE A 591 -4.42 10.47 -2.10
N ALA A 592 -5.05 9.31 -1.88
CA ALA A 592 -6.37 9.01 -2.43
C ALA A 592 -7.44 9.98 -1.89
N ASP A 593 -7.46 10.22 -0.58
CA ASP A 593 -8.35 11.18 0.08
C ASP A 593 -8.16 12.61 -0.46
N PHE A 594 -6.90 13.03 -0.63
CA PHE A 594 -6.56 14.33 -1.21
C PHE A 594 -7.08 14.47 -2.65
N ALA A 595 -6.85 13.46 -3.50
CA ALA A 595 -7.28 13.49 -4.89
C ALA A 595 -8.82 13.57 -4.99
N ASN A 596 -9.53 12.84 -4.14
CA ASN A 596 -11.00 12.92 -4.06
C ASN A 596 -11.48 14.32 -3.62
N ALA A 597 -10.89 14.87 -2.55
CA ALA A 597 -11.26 16.20 -2.06
C ALA A 597 -10.98 17.32 -3.09
N LEU A 598 -9.89 17.21 -3.85
CA LEU A 598 -9.59 18.16 -4.94
C LEU A 598 -10.59 18.02 -6.09
N ALA A 599 -10.99 16.78 -6.45
CA ALA A 599 -12.01 16.53 -7.46
C ALA A 599 -13.38 17.11 -7.05
N ASP A 600 -13.78 16.96 -5.78
CA ASP A 600 -15.02 17.55 -5.23
C ASP A 600 -15.03 19.07 -5.35
N LYS A 601 -13.95 19.74 -4.93
CA LYS A 601 -13.80 21.20 -5.03
C LYS A 601 -13.85 21.66 -6.48
N PHE A 602 -13.16 20.95 -7.37
CA PHE A 602 -13.14 21.26 -8.80
C PHE A 602 -14.52 21.11 -9.45
N ASN A 603 -15.24 20.04 -9.16
CA ASN A 603 -16.59 19.82 -9.70
C ASN A 603 -17.58 20.86 -9.18
N THR A 604 -17.49 21.25 -7.91
CA THR A 604 -18.29 22.33 -7.33
C THR A 604 -18.01 23.68 -8.02
N PHE A 605 -16.74 24.02 -8.20
CA PHE A 605 -16.32 25.21 -8.93
C PHE A 605 -16.84 25.22 -10.38
N TYR A 606 -16.65 24.11 -11.11
CA TYR A 606 -17.08 23.99 -12.50
C TYR A 606 -18.58 24.18 -12.69
N ASN A 607 -19.38 23.69 -11.76
CA ASN A 607 -20.83 23.80 -11.82
C ASN A 607 -21.33 25.21 -11.46
N ALA A 608 -20.58 25.96 -10.66
CA ALA A 608 -21.00 27.27 -10.16
C ALA A 608 -20.47 28.44 -11.00
N LEU A 609 -19.26 28.32 -11.58
CA LEU A 609 -18.56 29.45 -12.17
C LEU A 609 -18.19 29.19 -13.64
N PRO A 610 -18.47 30.14 -14.57
CA PRO A 610 -18.05 30.01 -15.96
C PRO A 610 -16.51 30.11 -16.07
N VAL A 611 -15.91 29.24 -16.89
CA VAL A 611 -14.45 29.25 -17.13
C VAL A 611 -14.14 29.94 -18.45
N ILE A 612 -14.54 29.35 -19.59
CA ILE A 612 -14.22 29.83 -20.92
C ILE A 612 -14.94 31.16 -21.24
N LYS A 613 -16.17 31.29 -20.74
CA LYS A 613 -17.06 32.45 -20.95
C LYS A 613 -16.98 33.48 -19.81
N ALA A 614 -15.99 33.36 -18.92
CA ALA A 614 -15.82 34.36 -17.88
C ALA A 614 -15.37 35.70 -18.46
N GLU A 615 -15.87 36.80 -17.90
CA GLU A 615 -15.53 38.16 -18.27
C GLU A 615 -14.95 38.89 -17.05
N PRO A 616 -13.90 39.68 -17.21
CA PRO A 616 -13.17 39.97 -18.47
C PRO A 616 -12.32 38.74 -18.93
N LYS A 617 -11.73 38.83 -20.14
CA LYS A 617 -10.91 37.74 -20.73
C LYS A 617 -9.77 37.30 -19.80
N GLU A 618 -9.18 38.22 -19.07
CA GLU A 618 -8.11 37.98 -18.11
C GLU A 618 -8.57 37.10 -16.96
N LEU A 619 -9.84 37.18 -16.52
CA LEU A 619 -10.45 36.28 -15.57
C LEU A 619 -10.63 34.87 -16.16
N SER A 620 -11.09 34.82 -17.43
CA SER A 620 -11.17 33.52 -18.15
C SER A 620 -9.80 32.85 -18.23
N ASP A 621 -8.73 33.61 -18.52
CA ASP A 621 -7.36 33.09 -18.58
C ASP A 621 -6.86 32.64 -17.18
N ALA A 622 -7.19 33.37 -16.12
CA ALA A 622 -6.88 32.97 -14.74
C ALA A 622 -7.60 31.67 -14.34
N ARG A 623 -8.88 31.53 -14.69
CA ARG A 623 -9.66 30.31 -14.46
C ARG A 623 -9.16 29.13 -15.31
N LEU A 624 -8.73 29.36 -16.53
CA LEU A 624 -8.09 28.31 -17.36
C LEU A 624 -6.76 27.85 -16.74
N ALA A 625 -5.95 28.76 -16.20
CA ALA A 625 -4.74 28.39 -15.47
C ALA A 625 -5.04 27.59 -14.20
N LEU A 626 -6.14 27.94 -13.48
CA LEU A 626 -6.61 27.17 -12.32
C LEU A 626 -7.05 25.75 -12.72
N VAL A 627 -7.80 25.59 -13.80
CA VAL A 627 -8.22 24.29 -14.36
C VAL A 627 -7.02 23.45 -14.77
N ASP A 628 -6.02 24.06 -15.43
CA ASP A 628 -4.80 23.36 -15.82
C ASP A 628 -3.99 22.88 -14.60
N ALA A 629 -3.90 23.70 -13.56
CA ALA A 629 -3.27 23.33 -12.31
C ALA A 629 -4.00 22.16 -11.61
N VAL A 630 -5.33 22.15 -11.61
CA VAL A 630 -6.13 21.01 -11.09
C VAL A 630 -5.85 19.75 -11.88
N ARG A 631 -5.83 19.82 -13.22
CA ARG A 631 -5.49 18.70 -14.12
C ARG A 631 -4.12 18.11 -13.76
N ILE A 632 -3.11 18.94 -13.60
CA ILE A 632 -1.74 18.53 -13.25
C ILE A 632 -1.72 17.81 -11.91
N VAL A 633 -2.30 18.39 -10.87
CA VAL A 633 -2.23 17.85 -9.52
C VAL A 633 -3.06 16.58 -9.37
N LEU A 634 -4.25 16.47 -10.01
CA LEU A 634 -5.03 15.23 -10.03
C LEU A 634 -4.26 14.10 -10.72
N ARG A 635 -3.62 14.37 -11.87
CA ARG A 635 -2.75 13.40 -12.56
C ARG A 635 -1.61 12.93 -11.66
N ASN A 636 -0.91 13.87 -11.02
CA ASN A 636 0.23 13.56 -10.15
C ASN A 636 -0.20 12.74 -8.93
N ALA A 637 -1.32 13.07 -8.29
CA ALA A 637 -1.86 12.32 -7.16
C ALA A 637 -2.31 10.90 -7.57
N LEU A 638 -3.03 10.75 -8.69
CA LEU A 638 -3.44 9.44 -9.21
C LEU A 638 -2.23 8.56 -9.55
N ASN A 639 -1.18 9.13 -10.17
CA ASN A 639 0.04 8.40 -10.52
C ASN A 639 0.77 7.84 -9.29
N LEU A 640 0.76 8.53 -8.14
CA LEU A 640 1.36 8.05 -6.89
C LEU A 640 0.70 6.76 -6.39
N ILE A 641 -0.60 6.61 -6.59
CA ILE A 641 -1.34 5.39 -6.23
C ILE A 641 -1.50 4.42 -7.39
N GLY A 642 -0.78 4.67 -8.51
CA GLY A 642 -0.75 3.83 -9.69
C GLY A 642 -2.02 3.82 -10.54
N VAL A 643 -2.88 4.82 -10.39
CA VAL A 643 -4.09 5.01 -11.19
C VAL A 643 -3.78 5.91 -12.39
N VAL A 644 -4.14 5.47 -13.59
CA VAL A 644 -3.98 6.26 -14.82
C VAL A 644 -5.00 7.40 -14.83
N ALA A 645 -4.57 8.60 -15.21
CA ALA A 645 -5.43 9.77 -15.39
C ALA A 645 -5.75 9.94 -16.89
N PRO A 646 -6.89 9.43 -17.41
CA PRO A 646 -7.22 9.53 -18.83
C PRO A 646 -7.57 10.99 -19.20
N GLU A 647 -7.21 11.40 -20.41
CA GLU A 647 -7.54 12.73 -20.91
C GLU A 647 -8.96 12.85 -21.48
N ARG A 648 -9.59 11.71 -21.79
CA ARG A 648 -10.96 11.60 -22.29
C ARG A 648 -11.69 10.50 -21.53
N MET A 649 -12.95 10.74 -21.29
CA MET A 649 -13.88 9.79 -20.67
C MET A 649 -15.29 9.96 -21.23
#